data_8dfb5cd73a69b1dfcc204028754ed8f7
#
_entry.id   8dfb5cd73a69b1dfcc204028754ed8f7
#
_cell.length_a   1.000
_cell.length_b   1.000
_cell.length_c   1.000
_cell.angle_alpha   90.00
_cell.angle_beta   90.00
_cell.angle_gamma   90.00
#
_symmetry.space_group_name_H-M   'P 1'
#
loop_
_entity.id
_entity.type
_entity.pdbx_description
1 polymer ?
#
loop_
_entity_poly.entity_id
_entity_poly.type
_entity_poly.pdbx_seq_one_letter_code
_entity_poly.pdbx_strand_id
1 'polypeptide(L)'
;MEKKIGVYICSGCGIGESIDPEALSAVAGEHSAAVCRTDPFLCGAESLARIKADIESEGVNSIVIAACSPRVMTDVFDFPPDKVLERVNLREQVAWCQPAGEEDTLMMAEDALRMGLVRLKESQPPEPFIAEDFSKKILVVGGGLTGMTAALEAARAGYETILVEKEEKLGGYVKDVYRLPPCDPPYENLRDFNLEDLTAKLSSEPGVKVYTGAMVASVSGAPCMFDVEIRQNGATSSERVGAIVLATGSVPYDASKLTSLSYGTSPDIITARDLEVMFKGGDVKRPSNGQPVGSVAFVLCAGSRDPEHLPYCSSACCVESLKQARYFKEANPETPVYIFYKDIRSTGNYELLYKQLQKDGVIFVRGGVTGIDDDGSDALVITSDDVLTGSPIMSESVDLVVLATGMVPTSALGEPFKVQAPQEGAPAPVASDAILVSNLLNLKYRQGPELPGLEYGFPDSHFICFPYESRRTGIYPAGTVRAPMDYQQAGTDAMGAALKAIQCVEMVSAGKAVHPRAGDQSYPEFFMQRCTQCKRCTEECPFGAINEDEKANPLPNPTRCRRCGVCMGACPERIISFKNYSVGMIGNMIKTINVPDEYDEKPRLLVLACENDAYPALDMAGISGLSYNPWVRIIPVRCLGSVNLVWIADALSKGIDGIFLLGCRHGNDYQCHFIKGSELANTRMTKIQETLDRLALESDRVKMEQVAITDFNLIPKILDDFAEKVNSLGPNPYKGF
;
A
#
# COMPACT_ATOMS: atom_id res chain seq x y z
N MET A 1 13.53 -23.77 27.22
CA MET A 1 13.94 -25.03 26.59
C MET A 1 15.36 -24.86 26.11
N GLU A 2 16.27 -25.81 26.37
CA GLU A 2 17.64 -25.77 25.85
C GLU A 2 17.59 -25.86 24.31
N LYS A 3 18.36 -25.02 23.63
CA LYS A 3 18.39 -25.02 22.16
C LYS A 3 19.31 -26.11 21.65
N LYS A 4 18.74 -26.99 20.83
CA LYS A 4 19.48 -28.00 20.10
C LYS A 4 19.49 -27.66 18.64
N ILE A 5 20.65 -27.17 18.15
CA ILE A 5 20.78 -26.53 16.82
C ILE A 5 21.10 -27.60 15.77
N GLY A 6 20.32 -27.65 14.69
CA GLY A 6 20.65 -28.39 13.47
C GLY A 6 20.98 -27.40 12.34
N VAL A 7 22.11 -27.57 11.69
CA VAL A 7 22.59 -26.79 10.56
C VAL A 7 22.57 -27.66 9.31
N TYR A 8 21.87 -27.23 8.29
CA TYR A 8 21.74 -27.94 7.02
C TYR A 8 22.22 -27.04 5.88
N ILE A 9 23.29 -27.45 5.24
CA ILE A 9 24.01 -26.70 4.20
C ILE A 9 23.67 -27.30 2.85
N CYS A 10 23.15 -26.50 1.94
CA CYS A 10 22.91 -26.90 0.56
C CYS A 10 24.18 -26.73 -0.27
N SER A 11 24.63 -27.79 -0.95
CA SER A 11 25.73 -27.71 -1.91
C SER A 11 25.24 -27.70 -3.38
N GLY A 12 23.92 -27.71 -3.61
CA GLY A 12 23.34 -27.65 -4.95
C GLY A 12 23.19 -26.23 -5.50
N CYS A 13 22.70 -26.15 -6.72
CA CYS A 13 22.45 -24.88 -7.44
C CYS A 13 23.69 -23.97 -7.57
N GLY A 14 24.90 -24.54 -7.66
CA GLY A 14 26.16 -23.82 -7.77
C GLY A 14 26.76 -23.38 -6.42
N ILE A 15 26.13 -23.68 -5.30
CA ILE A 15 26.67 -23.29 -3.97
C ILE A 15 27.96 -24.06 -3.67
N GLY A 16 27.96 -25.39 -3.83
CA GLY A 16 29.13 -26.21 -3.49
C GLY A 16 30.31 -26.06 -4.47
N GLU A 17 30.04 -25.56 -5.67
CA GLU A 17 31.08 -25.19 -6.63
C GLU A 17 31.72 -23.84 -6.30
N SER A 18 30.98 -22.95 -5.64
CA SER A 18 31.43 -21.60 -5.29
C SER A 18 32.00 -21.48 -3.88
N ILE A 19 31.50 -22.28 -2.94
CA ILE A 19 31.76 -22.16 -1.50
C ILE A 19 32.10 -23.53 -0.96
N ASP A 20 33.18 -23.66 -0.18
CA ASP A 20 33.55 -24.92 0.51
C ASP A 20 32.57 -25.26 1.63
N PRO A 21 31.79 -26.35 1.51
CA PRO A 21 30.84 -26.76 2.54
C PRO A 21 31.52 -27.21 3.84
N GLU A 22 32.78 -27.66 3.80
CA GLU A 22 33.52 -28.10 4.98
C GLU A 22 33.88 -26.90 5.88
N ALA A 23 34.28 -25.78 5.26
CA ALA A 23 34.51 -24.52 5.97
C ALA A 23 33.22 -24.01 6.66
N LEU A 24 32.09 -24.10 5.99
CA LEU A 24 30.78 -23.74 6.60
C LEU A 24 30.42 -24.73 7.75
N SER A 25 30.76 -26.01 7.63
CA SER A 25 30.54 -26.99 8.69
C SER A 25 31.42 -26.70 9.92
N ALA A 26 32.65 -26.20 9.72
CA ALA A 26 33.49 -25.73 10.80
C ALA A 26 32.85 -24.54 11.56
N VAL A 27 32.30 -23.54 10.83
CA VAL A 27 31.54 -22.44 11.45
C VAL A 27 30.35 -22.94 12.27
N ALA A 28 29.62 -23.95 11.78
CA ALA A 28 28.53 -24.58 12.54
C ALA A 28 29.03 -25.21 13.83
N GLY A 29 30.22 -25.88 13.80
CA GLY A 29 30.91 -26.45 14.96
C GLY A 29 31.30 -25.39 16.00
N GLU A 30 31.86 -24.24 15.59
CA GLU A 30 32.20 -23.11 16.47
C GLU A 30 30.98 -22.63 17.26
N HIS A 31 29.81 -22.72 16.64
CA HIS A 31 28.54 -22.33 17.25
C HIS A 31 27.80 -23.45 17.99
N SER A 32 28.48 -24.61 18.22
CA SER A 32 27.96 -25.77 18.97
C SER A 32 26.69 -26.37 18.33
N ALA A 33 26.65 -26.50 17.01
CA ALA A 33 25.57 -27.20 16.32
C ALA A 33 25.58 -28.68 16.74
N ALA A 34 24.43 -29.20 17.18
CA ALA A 34 24.29 -30.61 17.57
C ALA A 34 24.28 -31.54 16.36
N VAL A 35 23.76 -31.04 15.24
CA VAL A 35 23.72 -31.74 13.95
C VAL A 35 24.19 -30.75 12.88
N CYS A 36 25.12 -31.19 12.02
CA CYS A 36 25.48 -30.46 10.79
C CYS A 36 25.48 -31.45 9.62
N ARG A 37 24.73 -31.11 8.57
CA ARG A 37 24.64 -31.93 7.35
C ARG A 37 24.79 -31.12 6.10
N THR A 38 25.50 -31.61 5.12
CA THR A 38 25.59 -31.07 3.76
C THR A 38 24.85 -31.98 2.80
N ASP A 39 24.08 -31.37 1.88
CA ASP A 39 23.31 -32.12 0.88
C ASP A 39 23.18 -31.32 -0.40
N PRO A 40 23.36 -31.93 -1.60
CA PRO A 40 23.25 -31.22 -2.88
C PRO A 40 21.81 -30.84 -3.24
N PHE A 41 20.80 -31.37 -2.54
CA PHE A 41 19.40 -31.13 -2.86
C PHE A 41 18.52 -31.04 -1.59
N LEU A 42 18.82 -30.08 -0.71
CA LEU A 42 18.10 -29.91 0.57
C LEU A 42 16.58 -29.74 0.41
N CYS A 43 16.12 -29.14 -0.68
CA CYS A 43 14.68 -28.99 -0.97
C CYS A 43 14.03 -30.27 -1.52
N GLY A 44 14.78 -31.36 -1.71
CA GLY A 44 14.28 -32.67 -2.12
C GLY A 44 13.61 -33.44 -1.00
N ALA A 45 12.69 -34.33 -1.36
CA ALA A 45 11.89 -35.10 -0.40
C ALA A 45 12.75 -35.95 0.58
N GLU A 46 13.84 -36.56 0.09
CA GLU A 46 14.73 -37.37 0.91
C GLU A 46 15.49 -36.56 1.95
N SER A 47 15.99 -35.37 1.55
CA SER A 47 16.71 -34.49 2.46
C SER A 47 15.79 -33.89 3.51
N LEU A 48 14.56 -33.51 3.11
CA LEU A 48 13.52 -33.06 4.06
C LEU A 48 13.13 -34.16 5.05
N ALA A 49 13.05 -35.42 4.60
CA ALA A 49 12.79 -36.56 5.50
C ALA A 49 13.92 -36.75 6.51
N ARG A 50 15.19 -36.55 6.09
CA ARG A 50 16.35 -36.59 7.02
C ARG A 50 16.30 -35.47 8.04
N ILE A 51 15.99 -34.24 7.62
CA ILE A 51 15.83 -33.09 8.53
C ILE A 51 14.73 -33.39 9.57
N LYS A 52 13.59 -33.91 9.13
CA LYS A 52 12.49 -34.30 10.02
C LYS A 52 12.90 -35.44 10.98
N ALA A 53 13.66 -36.41 10.50
CA ALA A 53 14.21 -37.48 11.35
C ALA A 53 15.15 -36.91 12.40
N ASP A 54 16.04 -35.97 12.07
CA ASP A 54 16.92 -35.32 13.05
C ASP A 54 16.14 -34.53 14.11
N ILE A 55 15.03 -33.89 13.71
CA ILE A 55 14.13 -33.19 14.63
C ILE A 55 13.55 -34.20 15.66
N GLU A 56 13.16 -35.37 15.21
CA GLU A 56 12.55 -36.42 16.07
C GLU A 56 13.57 -37.19 16.89
N SER A 57 14.65 -37.70 16.25
CA SER A 57 15.61 -38.60 16.89
C SER A 57 16.68 -37.87 17.70
N GLU A 58 17.19 -36.75 17.18
CA GLU A 58 18.20 -35.94 17.83
C GLU A 58 17.62 -34.83 18.69
N GLY A 59 16.32 -34.58 18.61
CA GLY A 59 15.63 -33.52 19.35
C GLY A 59 16.00 -32.11 18.91
N VAL A 60 16.33 -31.91 17.62
CA VAL A 60 16.60 -30.58 17.04
C VAL A 60 15.35 -29.72 17.18
N ASN A 61 15.49 -28.52 17.74
CA ASN A 61 14.41 -27.57 17.93
C ASN A 61 14.72 -26.17 17.34
N SER A 62 15.94 -25.99 16.86
CA SER A 62 16.44 -24.76 16.28
C SER A 62 17.17 -25.08 14.97
N ILE A 63 16.65 -24.64 13.84
CA ILE A 63 17.01 -25.12 12.50
C ILE A 63 17.62 -23.99 11.70
N VAL A 64 18.82 -24.18 11.14
CA VAL A 64 19.40 -23.32 10.12
C VAL A 64 19.35 -24.04 8.78
N ILE A 65 18.77 -23.40 7.78
CA ILE A 65 18.85 -23.81 6.38
C ILE A 65 19.75 -22.82 5.64
N ALA A 66 21.01 -23.18 5.44
CA ALA A 66 21.98 -22.40 4.69
C ALA A 66 21.94 -22.82 3.21
N ALA A 67 21.15 -22.07 2.40
CA ALA A 67 20.79 -22.47 1.04
C ALA A 67 20.40 -21.26 0.18
N CYS A 68 19.25 -21.35 -0.47
CA CYS A 68 18.62 -20.28 -1.24
C CYS A 68 17.97 -19.22 -0.36
N SER A 69 17.57 -18.09 -0.96
CA SER A 69 16.87 -16.99 -0.31
C SER A 69 15.69 -17.46 0.56
N PRO A 70 15.45 -16.84 1.72
CA PRO A 70 14.26 -17.10 2.54
C PRO A 70 12.95 -16.79 1.83
N ARG A 71 12.99 -16.12 0.67
CA ARG A 71 11.82 -15.75 -0.14
C ARG A 71 11.38 -16.86 -1.09
N VAL A 72 12.16 -17.93 -1.25
CA VAL A 72 11.83 -19.07 -2.11
C VAL A 72 11.75 -20.34 -1.29
N MET A 73 11.07 -21.37 -1.81
CA MET A 73 10.88 -22.67 -1.13
C MET A 73 10.29 -22.53 0.29
N THR A 74 9.38 -21.58 0.48
CA THR A 74 8.75 -21.28 1.79
C THR A 74 7.86 -22.42 2.27
N ASP A 75 7.13 -23.04 1.37
CA ASP A 75 6.25 -24.20 1.59
C ASP A 75 7.01 -25.52 1.74
N VAL A 76 8.25 -25.59 1.23
CA VAL A 76 9.13 -26.76 1.38
C VAL A 76 9.80 -26.76 2.75
N PHE A 77 10.35 -25.62 3.19
CA PHE A 77 10.98 -25.46 4.49
C PHE A 77 9.99 -24.92 5.53
N ASP A 78 8.85 -25.59 5.64
CA ASP A 78 7.84 -25.33 6.67
C ASP A 78 7.94 -26.41 7.76
N PHE A 79 8.18 -25.98 8.99
CA PHE A 79 8.38 -26.84 10.15
C PHE A 79 7.34 -26.52 11.24
N PRO A 80 7.09 -27.43 12.20
CA PRO A 80 6.13 -27.18 13.27
C PRO A 80 6.38 -25.85 14.01
N PRO A 81 5.34 -25.17 14.48
CA PRO A 81 5.43 -23.82 15.03
C PRO A 81 6.21 -23.73 16.35
N ASP A 82 6.47 -24.86 17.01
CA ASP A 82 7.32 -24.96 18.19
C ASP A 82 8.83 -25.02 17.86
N LYS A 83 9.18 -25.06 16.57
CA LYS A 83 10.56 -25.02 16.08
C LYS A 83 10.92 -23.60 15.63
N VAL A 84 12.18 -23.25 15.77
CA VAL A 84 12.72 -22.00 15.27
C VAL A 84 13.49 -22.27 13.98
N LEU A 85 13.13 -21.57 12.92
CA LEU A 85 13.79 -21.66 11.62
C LEU A 85 14.53 -20.35 11.30
N GLU A 86 15.79 -20.47 10.92
CA GLU A 86 16.57 -19.41 10.30
C GLU A 86 17.01 -19.81 8.89
N ARG A 87 16.84 -18.93 7.93
CA ARG A 87 17.22 -19.15 6.53
C ARG A 87 18.37 -18.23 6.17
N VAL A 88 19.52 -18.82 5.83
CA VAL A 88 20.74 -18.12 5.40
C VAL A 88 20.85 -18.16 3.88
N ASN A 89 20.89 -16.99 3.25
CA ASN A 89 20.93 -16.84 1.82
C ASN A 89 22.36 -16.94 1.28
N LEU A 90 22.76 -18.16 0.89
CA LEU A 90 24.06 -18.43 0.27
C LEU A 90 24.00 -18.39 -1.26
N ARG A 91 22.85 -18.70 -1.85
CA ARG A 91 22.73 -18.85 -3.30
C ARG A 91 22.68 -17.50 -4.00
N GLU A 92 21.65 -16.70 -3.71
CA GLU A 92 21.37 -15.44 -4.43
C GLU A 92 22.31 -14.31 -4.04
N GLN A 93 22.81 -14.29 -2.80
CA GLN A 93 23.63 -13.19 -2.29
C GLN A 93 25.11 -13.52 -2.15
N VAL A 94 25.52 -14.79 -2.37
CA VAL A 94 26.93 -15.19 -2.37
C VAL A 94 27.27 -15.94 -3.67
N ALA A 95 26.85 -17.20 -3.82
CA ALA A 95 27.31 -18.09 -4.90
C ALA A 95 27.01 -17.56 -6.32
N TRP A 96 25.87 -16.88 -6.51
CA TRP A 96 25.46 -16.34 -7.80
C TRP A 96 25.93 -14.90 -8.07
N CYS A 97 26.48 -14.23 -7.04
CA CYS A 97 26.98 -12.85 -7.18
C CYS A 97 28.50 -12.75 -7.13
N GLN A 98 29.20 -13.82 -6.72
CA GLN A 98 30.62 -13.77 -6.45
C GLN A 98 31.40 -14.78 -7.29
N PRO A 99 32.70 -14.54 -7.55
CA PRO A 99 33.57 -15.54 -8.19
C PRO A 99 33.68 -16.81 -7.35
N ALA A 100 33.57 -17.96 -8.01
CA ALA A 100 33.64 -19.27 -7.37
C ALA A 100 35.05 -19.57 -6.81
N GLY A 101 35.13 -20.11 -5.60
CA GLY A 101 36.36 -20.58 -4.98
C GLY A 101 37.32 -19.49 -4.47
N GLU A 102 36.90 -18.23 -4.52
CA GLU A 102 37.70 -17.12 -4.00
C GLU A 102 37.58 -17.02 -2.47
N GLU A 103 38.66 -16.59 -1.81
CA GLU A 103 38.70 -16.40 -0.36
C GLU A 103 37.65 -15.43 0.15
N ASP A 104 37.47 -14.30 -0.53
CA ASP A 104 36.47 -13.28 -0.16
C ASP A 104 35.03 -13.78 -0.28
N THR A 105 34.77 -14.67 -1.27
CA THR A 105 33.47 -15.35 -1.42
C THR A 105 33.20 -16.28 -0.24
N LEU A 106 34.21 -17.04 0.17
CA LEU A 106 34.11 -17.92 1.33
C LEU A 106 33.87 -17.11 2.61
N MET A 107 34.65 -16.06 2.86
CA MET A 107 34.47 -15.19 4.02
C MET A 107 33.07 -14.56 4.07
N MET A 108 32.50 -14.20 2.92
CA MET A 108 31.13 -13.68 2.83
C MET A 108 30.10 -14.74 3.25
N ALA A 109 30.27 -15.97 2.81
CA ALA A 109 29.40 -17.10 3.17
C ALA A 109 29.48 -17.45 4.66
N GLU A 110 30.71 -17.51 5.21
CA GLU A 110 30.94 -17.77 6.64
C GLU A 110 30.28 -16.71 7.52
N ASP A 111 30.46 -15.42 7.19
CA ASP A 111 29.82 -14.33 7.94
C ASP A 111 28.29 -14.39 7.84
N ALA A 112 27.74 -14.73 6.66
CA ALA A 112 26.30 -14.93 6.51
C ALA A 112 25.79 -16.05 7.44
N LEU A 113 26.53 -17.16 7.52
CA LEU A 113 26.17 -18.28 8.40
C LEU A 113 26.32 -17.90 9.87
N ARG A 114 27.42 -17.21 10.28
CA ARG A 114 27.62 -16.72 11.65
C ARG A 114 26.49 -15.80 12.09
N MET A 115 26.11 -14.83 11.24
CA MET A 115 24.98 -13.92 11.51
C MET A 115 23.66 -14.68 11.70
N GLY A 116 23.39 -15.68 10.83
CA GLY A 116 22.20 -16.53 10.95
C GLY A 116 22.18 -17.37 12.23
N LEU A 117 23.32 -17.94 12.61
CA LEU A 117 23.47 -18.73 13.85
C LEU A 117 23.27 -17.87 15.11
N VAL A 118 23.82 -16.65 15.12
CA VAL A 118 23.63 -15.69 16.22
C VAL A 118 22.16 -15.32 16.33
N ARG A 119 21.51 -15.01 15.21
CA ARG A 119 20.08 -14.71 15.18
C ARG A 119 19.24 -15.88 15.69
N LEU A 120 19.53 -17.11 15.24
CA LEU A 120 18.83 -18.31 15.70
C LEU A 120 18.99 -18.53 17.22
N LYS A 121 20.20 -18.32 17.75
CA LYS A 121 20.45 -18.46 19.19
C LYS A 121 19.61 -17.53 20.04
N GLU A 122 19.28 -16.36 19.56
CA GLU A 122 18.43 -15.37 20.25
C GLU A 122 16.94 -15.52 19.94
N SER A 123 16.59 -16.23 18.86
CA SER A 123 15.20 -16.43 18.44
C SER A 123 14.46 -17.44 19.29
N GLN A 124 13.17 -17.30 19.44
CA GLN A 124 12.28 -18.20 20.18
C GLN A 124 11.03 -18.50 19.34
N PRO A 125 10.33 -19.60 19.59
CA PRO A 125 9.03 -19.83 18.99
C PRO A 125 8.10 -18.63 19.22
N PRO A 126 7.34 -18.19 18.22
CA PRO A 126 6.44 -17.06 18.37
C PRO A 126 5.28 -17.43 19.31
N GLU A 127 4.88 -16.46 20.13
CA GLU A 127 3.69 -16.53 20.98
C GLU A 127 2.70 -15.52 20.44
N PRO A 128 1.66 -15.94 19.70
CA PRO A 128 0.71 -15.03 19.09
C PRO A 128 -0.13 -14.32 20.17
N PHE A 129 -0.39 -13.03 19.96
CA PHE A 129 -1.37 -12.32 20.76
C PHE A 129 -2.78 -12.62 20.24
N ILE A 130 -3.59 -13.27 21.07
CA ILE A 130 -5.00 -13.57 20.79
C ILE A 130 -5.85 -12.81 21.82
N ALA A 131 -6.73 -11.94 21.33
CA ALA A 131 -7.68 -11.22 22.20
C ALA A 131 -8.75 -12.18 22.77
N GLU A 132 -9.19 -11.96 24.00
CA GLU A 132 -10.21 -12.80 24.65
C GLU A 132 -11.59 -12.61 24.02
N ASP A 133 -11.98 -11.36 23.75
CA ASP A 133 -13.29 -10.98 23.21
C ASP A 133 -13.16 -10.45 21.76
N PHE A 134 -13.00 -11.31 20.79
CA PHE A 134 -12.94 -10.87 19.39
C PHE A 134 -14.26 -11.08 18.63
N SER A 135 -14.50 -10.22 17.64
CA SER A 135 -15.61 -10.33 16.68
C SER A 135 -15.07 -10.49 15.28
N LYS A 136 -15.68 -11.38 14.49
CA LYS A 136 -15.44 -11.52 13.05
C LYS A 136 -16.49 -10.80 12.19
N LYS A 137 -17.41 -10.05 12.79
CA LYS A 137 -18.42 -9.27 12.07
C LYS A 137 -17.74 -8.22 11.18
N ILE A 138 -18.27 -7.99 10.02
CA ILE A 138 -17.77 -7.00 9.07
C ILE A 138 -18.74 -5.83 9.04
N LEU A 139 -18.25 -4.62 9.30
CA LEU A 139 -19.01 -3.39 9.11
C LEU A 139 -18.76 -2.86 7.70
N VAL A 140 -19.82 -2.52 7.00
CA VAL A 140 -19.78 -1.81 5.72
C VAL A 140 -20.44 -0.44 5.90
N VAL A 141 -19.72 0.63 5.58
CA VAL A 141 -20.19 2.02 5.70
C VAL A 141 -20.46 2.59 4.32
N GLY A 142 -21.73 2.87 4.05
CA GLY A 142 -22.26 3.33 2.76
C GLY A 142 -23.08 2.27 2.04
N GLY A 143 -24.35 2.57 1.76
CA GLY A 143 -25.32 1.67 1.14
C GLY A 143 -25.48 1.88 -0.37
N GLY A 144 -24.46 2.37 -1.07
CA GLY A 144 -24.38 2.42 -2.53
C GLY A 144 -24.10 1.06 -3.15
N LEU A 145 -23.90 1.02 -4.49
CA LEU A 145 -23.58 -0.21 -5.23
C LEU A 145 -22.41 -0.97 -4.59
N THR A 146 -21.31 -0.29 -4.32
CA THR A 146 -20.09 -0.85 -3.71
C THR A 146 -20.38 -1.47 -2.35
N GLY A 147 -21.07 -0.73 -1.46
CA GLY A 147 -21.35 -1.21 -0.11
C GLY A 147 -22.34 -2.36 -0.06
N MET A 148 -23.40 -2.31 -0.86
CA MET A 148 -24.34 -3.43 -0.98
C MET A 148 -23.67 -4.68 -1.52
N THR A 149 -22.80 -4.56 -2.52
CA THR A 149 -22.02 -5.67 -3.07
C THR A 149 -21.07 -6.25 -2.03
N ALA A 150 -20.29 -5.39 -1.35
CA ALA A 150 -19.35 -5.83 -0.32
C ALA A 150 -20.06 -6.55 0.84
N ALA A 151 -21.21 -6.02 1.29
CA ALA A 151 -21.99 -6.63 2.36
C ALA A 151 -22.56 -8.00 1.97
N LEU A 152 -23.08 -8.11 0.75
CA LEU A 152 -23.63 -9.36 0.23
C LEU A 152 -22.55 -10.43 0.08
N GLU A 153 -21.38 -10.08 -0.48
CA GLU A 153 -20.28 -11.02 -0.66
C GLU A 153 -19.64 -11.47 0.67
N ALA A 154 -19.50 -10.56 1.64
CA ALA A 154 -19.03 -10.93 2.96
C ALA A 154 -20.00 -11.88 3.68
N ALA A 155 -21.31 -11.62 3.60
CA ALA A 155 -22.33 -12.47 4.20
C ALA A 155 -22.39 -13.86 3.54
N ARG A 156 -22.33 -13.93 2.21
CA ARG A 156 -22.26 -15.19 1.45
C ARG A 156 -21.02 -16.02 1.76
N ALA A 157 -19.92 -15.36 2.13
CA ALA A 157 -18.72 -16.02 2.62
C ALA A 157 -18.85 -16.52 4.08
N GLY A 158 -20.00 -16.31 4.73
CA GLY A 158 -20.30 -16.81 6.08
C GLY A 158 -20.01 -15.83 7.21
N TYR A 159 -19.79 -14.54 6.91
CA TYR A 159 -19.51 -13.52 7.94
C TYR A 159 -20.72 -12.66 8.24
N GLU A 160 -21.10 -12.55 9.51
CA GLU A 160 -22.11 -11.57 9.92
C GLU A 160 -21.69 -10.17 9.47
N THR A 161 -22.57 -9.46 8.78
CA THR A 161 -22.27 -8.18 8.17
C THR A 161 -23.27 -7.11 8.59
N ILE A 162 -22.76 -5.93 8.94
CA ILE A 162 -23.55 -4.76 9.27
C ILE A 162 -23.36 -3.72 8.18
N LEU A 163 -24.45 -3.26 7.56
CA LEU A 163 -24.44 -2.19 6.56
C LEU A 163 -25.06 -0.92 7.17
N VAL A 164 -24.33 0.19 7.15
CA VAL A 164 -24.80 1.50 7.63
C VAL A 164 -24.91 2.47 6.47
N GLU A 165 -26.09 3.04 6.27
CA GLU A 165 -26.39 4.03 5.23
C GLU A 165 -27.01 5.28 5.86
N LYS A 166 -26.47 6.46 5.49
CA LYS A 166 -26.95 7.76 5.99
C LYS A 166 -28.33 8.18 5.47
N GLU A 167 -28.64 7.79 4.25
CA GLU A 167 -29.93 8.06 3.64
C GLU A 167 -31.00 7.05 4.11
N GLU A 168 -32.26 7.42 3.99
CA GLU A 168 -33.39 6.54 4.33
C GLU A 168 -33.52 5.33 3.41
N LYS A 169 -32.94 5.40 2.20
CA LYS A 169 -32.98 4.36 1.17
C LYS A 169 -31.58 4.01 0.69
N LEU A 170 -31.37 2.72 0.42
CA LEU A 170 -30.16 2.22 -0.22
C LEU A 170 -30.09 2.66 -1.69
N GLY A 171 -28.90 2.58 -2.28
CA GLY A 171 -28.66 2.80 -3.69
C GLY A 171 -27.57 3.86 -3.97
N GLY A 172 -27.37 4.85 -3.10
CA GLY A 172 -26.38 5.89 -3.32
C GLY A 172 -26.55 6.56 -4.69
N TYR A 173 -25.48 6.67 -5.48
CA TYR A 173 -25.51 7.30 -6.80
C TYR A 173 -26.32 6.50 -7.83
N VAL A 174 -26.31 5.15 -7.76
CA VAL A 174 -26.99 4.31 -8.77
C VAL A 174 -28.52 4.38 -8.71
N LYS A 175 -29.10 4.96 -7.64
CA LYS A 175 -30.54 5.23 -7.59
C LYS A 175 -31.02 6.17 -8.69
N ASP A 176 -30.13 7.05 -9.17
CA ASP A 176 -30.43 8.05 -10.20
C ASP A 176 -30.07 7.57 -11.61
N VAL A 177 -29.33 6.47 -11.74
CA VAL A 177 -28.86 5.93 -13.01
C VAL A 177 -30.01 5.26 -13.78
N TYR A 178 -30.13 5.59 -15.06
CA TYR A 178 -31.11 5.00 -15.97
C TYR A 178 -30.67 3.63 -16.45
N ARG A 179 -29.46 3.51 -17.06
CA ARG A 179 -28.89 2.24 -17.52
C ARG A 179 -27.39 2.20 -17.28
N LEU A 180 -26.82 1.01 -17.24
CA LEU A 180 -25.39 0.79 -17.10
C LEU A 180 -24.70 0.63 -18.46
N PRO A 181 -23.39 0.93 -18.55
CA PRO A 181 -22.62 0.64 -19.75
C PRO A 181 -22.56 -0.86 -20.06
N PRO A 182 -22.22 -1.25 -21.31
CA PRO A 182 -22.12 -2.64 -21.71
C PRO A 182 -21.00 -3.35 -20.95
N CYS A 183 -21.25 -4.52 -20.39
CA CYS A 183 -20.22 -5.36 -19.79
C CYS A 183 -20.27 -6.83 -20.23
N ASP A 184 -21.31 -7.20 -20.99
CA ASP A 184 -21.49 -8.55 -21.52
C ASP A 184 -21.33 -8.56 -23.06
N PRO A 185 -20.83 -9.67 -23.65
CA PRO A 185 -20.70 -9.79 -25.10
C PRO A 185 -22.07 -9.58 -25.80
N PRO A 186 -22.13 -8.85 -26.92
CA PRO A 186 -21.05 -8.30 -27.73
C PRO A 186 -20.49 -6.95 -27.27
N TYR A 187 -20.79 -6.46 -26.08
CA TYR A 187 -20.33 -5.22 -25.46
C TYR A 187 -20.85 -3.94 -26.15
N GLU A 188 -21.96 -4.03 -26.85
CA GLU A 188 -22.57 -2.93 -27.61
C GLU A 188 -23.88 -2.45 -26.96
N ASN A 189 -24.55 -3.31 -26.20
CA ASN A 189 -25.87 -3.01 -25.62
C ASN A 189 -25.75 -2.51 -24.18
N LEU A 190 -26.44 -1.41 -23.89
CA LEU A 190 -26.56 -0.91 -22.53
C LEU A 190 -27.37 -1.89 -21.68
N ARG A 191 -27.05 -1.94 -20.39
CA ARG A 191 -27.69 -2.85 -19.45
C ARG A 191 -28.72 -2.16 -18.59
N ASP A 192 -29.84 -2.77 -18.42
CA ASP A 192 -30.81 -2.35 -17.40
C ASP A 192 -30.25 -2.66 -16.01
N PHE A 193 -30.40 -1.72 -15.08
CA PHE A 193 -29.99 -1.89 -13.70
C PHE A 193 -31.21 -1.92 -12.78
N ASN A 194 -31.43 -3.05 -12.15
CA ASN A 194 -32.52 -3.20 -11.19
C ASN A 194 -31.98 -3.08 -9.75
N LEU A 195 -32.11 -1.88 -9.19
CA LEU A 195 -31.72 -1.60 -7.80
C LEU A 195 -32.60 -2.39 -6.81
N GLU A 196 -33.88 -2.60 -7.14
CA GLU A 196 -34.82 -3.33 -6.27
C GLU A 196 -34.41 -4.79 -6.13
N ASP A 197 -33.92 -5.41 -7.19
CA ASP A 197 -33.42 -6.78 -7.17
C ASP A 197 -32.17 -6.91 -6.26
N LEU A 198 -31.22 -5.96 -6.36
CA LEU A 198 -30.06 -5.95 -5.50
C LEU A 198 -30.41 -5.73 -4.02
N THR A 199 -31.33 -4.80 -3.74
CA THR A 199 -31.79 -4.53 -2.37
C THR A 199 -32.61 -5.70 -1.81
N ALA A 200 -33.41 -6.38 -2.63
CA ALA A 200 -34.13 -7.59 -2.25
C ALA A 200 -33.18 -8.74 -1.91
N LYS A 201 -32.17 -8.97 -2.73
CA LYS A 201 -31.11 -9.96 -2.44
C LYS A 201 -30.42 -9.67 -1.10
N LEU A 202 -30.05 -8.41 -0.87
CA LEU A 202 -29.41 -8.00 0.38
C LEU A 202 -30.34 -8.21 1.58
N SER A 203 -31.60 -7.85 1.47
CA SER A 203 -32.59 -7.97 2.56
C SER A 203 -32.96 -9.42 2.85
N SER A 204 -32.84 -10.32 1.88
CA SER A 204 -33.07 -11.75 2.05
C SER A 204 -31.85 -12.52 2.57
N GLU A 205 -30.67 -11.89 2.61
CA GLU A 205 -29.45 -12.55 3.05
C GLU A 205 -29.41 -12.63 4.59
N PRO A 206 -29.43 -13.83 5.20
CA PRO A 206 -29.62 -13.98 6.65
C PRO A 206 -28.50 -13.37 7.49
N GLY A 207 -27.30 -13.24 6.91
CA GLY A 207 -26.11 -12.71 7.60
C GLY A 207 -25.99 -11.18 7.60
N VAL A 208 -26.95 -10.44 6.99
CA VAL A 208 -26.83 -8.98 6.82
C VAL A 208 -27.82 -8.24 7.71
N LYS A 209 -27.31 -7.30 8.53
CA LYS A 209 -28.08 -6.33 9.29
C LYS A 209 -27.93 -4.94 8.67
N VAL A 210 -29.01 -4.30 8.29
CA VAL A 210 -29.00 -2.99 7.61
C VAL A 210 -29.54 -1.90 8.55
N TYR A 211 -28.79 -0.79 8.63
CA TYR A 211 -29.19 0.47 9.26
C TYR A 211 -29.31 1.54 8.18
N THR A 212 -30.50 2.06 7.90
CA THR A 212 -30.75 3.22 7.03
C THR A 212 -31.07 4.45 7.89
N GLY A 213 -30.92 5.67 7.36
CA GLY A 213 -31.02 6.91 8.12
C GLY A 213 -30.03 6.94 9.29
N ALA A 214 -28.88 6.30 9.13
CA ALA A 214 -27.94 6.04 10.21
C ALA A 214 -26.50 6.44 9.84
N MET A 215 -25.75 6.90 10.83
CA MET A 215 -24.35 7.33 10.66
C MET A 215 -23.46 6.71 11.73
N VAL A 216 -22.21 6.42 11.36
CA VAL A 216 -21.17 6.08 12.32
C VAL A 216 -20.83 7.33 13.14
N ALA A 217 -21.13 7.29 14.43
CA ALA A 217 -20.86 8.39 15.34
C ALA A 217 -19.43 8.38 15.86
N SER A 218 -18.89 7.19 16.15
CA SER A 218 -17.48 7.02 16.51
C SER A 218 -17.01 5.57 16.33
N VAL A 219 -15.71 5.38 16.15
CA VAL A 219 -15.06 4.09 16.15
C VAL A 219 -13.88 4.11 17.11
N SER A 220 -13.84 3.16 18.01
CA SER A 220 -12.71 2.91 18.90
C SER A 220 -12.22 1.47 18.76
N GLY A 221 -11.14 1.09 19.47
CA GLY A 221 -10.66 -0.29 19.42
C GLY A 221 -9.71 -0.58 18.25
N ALA A 222 -9.78 -1.78 17.69
CA ALA A 222 -8.77 -2.34 16.80
C ALA A 222 -9.38 -3.48 15.97
N PRO A 223 -8.70 -4.00 14.94
CA PRO A 223 -9.14 -5.19 14.24
C PRO A 223 -9.54 -6.33 15.18
N CYS A 224 -10.66 -6.96 14.89
CA CYS A 224 -11.40 -7.92 15.72
C CYS A 224 -11.99 -7.36 17.04
N MET A 225 -11.74 -6.10 17.35
CA MET A 225 -12.19 -5.44 18.61
C MET A 225 -12.59 -3.97 18.34
N PHE A 226 -13.15 -3.66 17.19
CA PHE A 226 -13.70 -2.34 16.94
C PHE A 226 -15.04 -2.18 17.67
N ASP A 227 -15.17 -1.15 18.52
CA ASP A 227 -16.42 -0.69 19.08
C ASP A 227 -16.91 0.49 18.25
N VAL A 228 -18.06 0.30 17.60
CA VAL A 228 -18.65 1.26 16.67
C VAL A 228 -19.96 1.78 17.26
N GLU A 229 -20.04 3.09 17.45
CA GLU A 229 -21.28 3.77 17.81
C GLU A 229 -22.03 4.18 16.55
N ILE A 230 -23.26 3.70 16.39
CA ILE A 230 -24.13 4.00 15.26
C ILE A 230 -25.28 4.88 15.77
N ARG A 231 -25.45 6.06 15.18
CA ARG A 231 -26.56 6.98 15.48
C ARG A 231 -27.64 6.84 14.41
N GLN A 232 -28.85 6.52 14.86
CA GLN A 232 -30.04 6.39 14.01
C GLN A 232 -31.22 7.07 14.70
N ASN A 233 -31.91 8.00 14.06
CA ASN A 233 -33.11 8.68 14.60
C ASN A 233 -32.93 9.25 16.01
N GLY A 234 -31.76 9.81 16.30
CA GLY A 234 -31.42 10.37 17.60
C GLY A 234 -31.01 9.34 18.69
N ALA A 235 -31.19 8.05 18.44
CA ALA A 235 -30.71 6.98 19.31
C ALA A 235 -29.30 6.53 18.89
N THR A 236 -28.50 6.11 19.86
CA THR A 236 -27.16 5.54 19.62
C THR A 236 -27.16 4.07 20.03
N SER A 237 -26.70 3.21 19.15
CA SER A 237 -26.44 1.80 19.42
C SER A 237 -24.95 1.49 19.27
N SER A 238 -24.46 0.48 19.97
CA SER A 238 -23.06 0.05 19.89
C SER A 238 -22.98 -1.35 19.28
N GLU A 239 -22.05 -1.51 18.34
CA GLU A 239 -21.77 -2.80 17.69
C GLU A 239 -20.27 -3.11 17.80
N ARG A 240 -19.94 -4.37 18.12
CA ARG A 240 -18.56 -4.86 18.08
C ARG A 240 -18.29 -5.57 16.74
N VAL A 241 -17.29 -5.08 15.99
CA VAL A 241 -16.96 -5.60 14.66
C VAL A 241 -15.46 -5.91 14.52
N GLY A 242 -15.15 -6.78 13.56
CA GLY A 242 -13.78 -7.23 13.31
C GLY A 242 -13.03 -6.40 12.28
N ALA A 243 -13.71 -5.96 11.23
CA ALA A 243 -13.13 -5.14 10.17
C ALA A 243 -14.18 -4.17 9.61
N ILE A 244 -13.72 -3.13 8.93
CA ILE A 244 -14.56 -2.07 8.38
C ILE A 244 -14.27 -1.91 6.89
N VAL A 245 -15.30 -2.03 6.05
CA VAL A 245 -15.25 -1.65 4.62
C VAL A 245 -15.85 -0.26 4.49
N LEU A 246 -15.04 0.70 4.02
CA LEU A 246 -15.47 2.07 3.78
C LEU A 246 -15.91 2.21 2.32
N ALA A 247 -17.21 2.28 2.07
CA ALA A 247 -17.82 2.33 0.74
C ALA A 247 -18.71 3.57 0.55
N THR A 248 -18.27 4.71 1.11
CA THR A 248 -19.05 5.96 1.16
C THR A 248 -19.12 6.70 -0.19
N GLY A 249 -18.35 6.24 -1.18
CA GLY A 249 -18.45 6.72 -2.56
C GLY A 249 -17.83 8.09 -2.79
N SER A 250 -18.35 8.79 -3.80
CA SER A 250 -17.92 10.11 -4.24
C SER A 250 -19.12 10.99 -4.54
N VAL A 251 -18.88 12.29 -4.68
CA VAL A 251 -19.83 13.27 -5.20
C VAL A 251 -19.32 13.85 -6.52
N PRO A 252 -20.21 14.28 -7.43
CA PRO A 252 -19.80 15.03 -8.61
C PRO A 252 -19.05 16.31 -8.20
N TYR A 253 -18.08 16.70 -9.01
CA TYR A 253 -17.42 17.99 -8.83
C TYR A 253 -18.44 19.13 -9.00
N ASP A 254 -18.33 20.14 -8.17
CA ASP A 254 -19.24 21.29 -8.17
C ASP A 254 -19.09 22.10 -9.47
N ALA A 255 -20.05 21.94 -10.39
CA ALA A 255 -20.06 22.60 -11.70
C ALA A 255 -20.15 24.13 -11.60
N SER A 256 -20.63 24.68 -10.49
CA SER A 256 -20.71 26.15 -10.29
C SER A 256 -19.34 26.82 -10.22
N LYS A 257 -18.29 26.05 -9.97
CA LYS A 257 -16.89 26.50 -9.98
C LYS A 257 -16.31 26.63 -11.39
N LEU A 258 -16.98 26.08 -12.41
CA LEU A 258 -16.55 26.08 -13.81
C LEU A 258 -17.13 27.31 -14.55
N THR A 259 -16.67 28.50 -14.17
CA THR A 259 -17.22 29.76 -14.66
C THR A 259 -17.13 29.93 -16.17
N SER A 260 -16.07 29.36 -16.81
CA SER A 260 -15.90 29.37 -18.27
C SER A 260 -16.92 28.49 -19.01
N LEU A 261 -17.56 27.55 -18.34
CA LEU A 261 -18.57 26.65 -18.92
C LEU A 261 -20.00 27.12 -18.64
N SER A 262 -20.17 28.32 -18.11
CA SER A 262 -21.46 29.03 -17.96
C SER A 262 -22.54 28.22 -17.22
N TYR A 263 -22.17 27.26 -16.33
CA TYR A 263 -23.15 26.51 -15.57
C TYR A 263 -23.96 27.41 -14.63
N GLY A 264 -25.27 27.26 -14.68
CA GLY A 264 -26.22 28.09 -13.93
C GLY A 264 -26.61 29.41 -14.61
N THR A 265 -26.03 29.79 -15.76
CA THR A 265 -26.45 30.92 -16.55
C THR A 265 -27.62 30.57 -17.48
N SER A 266 -27.66 29.35 -18.00
CA SER A 266 -28.77 28.77 -18.74
C SER A 266 -29.25 27.49 -18.09
N PRO A 267 -30.58 27.24 -17.98
CA PRO A 267 -31.10 25.97 -17.47
C PRO A 267 -30.79 24.77 -18.37
N ASP A 268 -30.47 25.02 -19.65
CA ASP A 268 -30.11 23.98 -20.63
C ASP A 268 -28.64 23.54 -20.55
N ILE A 269 -27.84 24.05 -19.56
CA ILE A 269 -26.53 23.53 -19.21
C ILE A 269 -26.69 22.72 -17.94
N ILE A 270 -26.64 21.39 -18.09
CA ILE A 270 -26.89 20.43 -17.02
C ILE A 270 -25.67 19.54 -16.76
N THR A 271 -25.66 18.79 -15.65
CA THR A 271 -24.64 17.77 -15.39
C THR A 271 -25.04 16.42 -15.98
N ALA A 272 -24.04 15.52 -16.11
CA ALA A 272 -24.29 14.13 -16.51
C ALA A 272 -25.27 13.41 -15.56
N ARG A 273 -25.27 13.76 -14.26
CA ARG A 273 -26.24 13.21 -13.30
C ARG A 273 -27.66 13.69 -13.54
N ASP A 274 -27.84 14.95 -13.84
CA ASP A 274 -29.17 15.53 -14.15
C ASP A 274 -29.78 14.81 -15.36
N LEU A 275 -28.95 14.54 -16.38
CA LEU A 275 -29.39 13.79 -17.57
C LEU A 275 -29.85 12.37 -17.25
N GLU A 276 -29.16 11.64 -16.36
CA GLU A 276 -29.60 10.32 -15.90
C GLU A 276 -30.99 10.37 -15.26
N VAL A 277 -31.22 11.38 -14.41
CA VAL A 277 -32.52 11.58 -13.75
C VAL A 277 -33.62 11.88 -14.80
N MET A 278 -33.33 12.70 -15.80
CA MET A 278 -34.27 13.01 -16.89
C MET A 278 -34.66 11.75 -17.68
N PHE A 279 -33.68 10.96 -18.11
CA PHE A 279 -33.98 9.72 -18.87
C PHE A 279 -34.73 8.71 -18.01
N LYS A 280 -34.37 8.56 -16.73
CA LYS A 280 -35.08 7.68 -15.80
C LYS A 280 -36.51 8.12 -15.54
N GLY A 281 -36.77 9.42 -15.54
CA GLY A 281 -38.10 9.98 -15.43
C GLY A 281 -38.95 9.87 -16.70
N GLY A 282 -38.34 9.47 -17.82
CA GLY A 282 -39.03 9.28 -19.12
C GLY A 282 -39.38 10.56 -19.85
N ASP A 283 -38.95 11.75 -19.37
CA ASP A 283 -39.31 13.06 -19.96
C ASP A 283 -38.03 13.88 -20.25
N VAL A 284 -37.43 13.62 -21.42
CA VAL A 284 -36.20 14.28 -21.86
C VAL A 284 -36.57 15.54 -22.69
N LYS A 285 -36.70 16.66 -21.98
CA LYS A 285 -37.05 17.97 -22.53
C LYS A 285 -36.04 19.02 -22.11
N ARG A 286 -35.94 20.07 -22.90
CA ARG A 286 -35.14 21.23 -22.53
C ARG A 286 -35.67 21.87 -21.24
N PRO A 287 -34.83 22.02 -20.19
CA PRO A 287 -35.27 22.66 -18.95
C PRO A 287 -35.77 24.08 -19.08
N SER A 288 -35.30 24.85 -20.10
CA SER A 288 -35.68 26.23 -20.32
C SER A 288 -37.14 26.41 -20.78
N ASN A 289 -37.63 25.54 -21.67
CA ASN A 289 -38.87 25.80 -22.40
C ASN A 289 -39.80 24.56 -22.52
N GLY A 290 -39.36 23.37 -22.05
CA GLY A 290 -40.13 22.13 -22.07
C GLY A 290 -40.27 21.50 -23.46
N GLN A 291 -39.54 21.98 -24.48
CA GLN A 291 -39.54 21.36 -25.81
C GLN A 291 -38.64 20.11 -25.85
N PRO A 292 -38.88 19.18 -26.78
CA PRO A 292 -37.96 18.06 -27.00
C PRO A 292 -36.54 18.54 -27.30
N VAL A 293 -35.52 17.79 -26.85
CA VAL A 293 -34.12 18.06 -27.17
C VAL A 293 -33.82 17.60 -28.59
N GLY A 294 -33.60 18.54 -29.50
CA GLY A 294 -33.28 18.28 -30.91
C GLY A 294 -31.78 18.06 -31.16
N SER A 295 -30.89 18.60 -30.31
CA SER A 295 -29.44 18.43 -30.41
C SER A 295 -28.78 18.51 -29.04
N VAL A 296 -27.67 17.76 -28.83
CA VAL A 296 -26.98 17.69 -27.53
C VAL A 296 -25.48 17.70 -27.70
N ALA A 297 -24.79 18.37 -26.78
CA ALA A 297 -23.33 18.33 -26.69
C ALA A 297 -22.85 17.87 -25.28
N PHE A 298 -21.91 16.99 -25.26
CA PHE A 298 -21.23 16.52 -24.05
C PHE A 298 -19.86 17.18 -23.94
N VAL A 299 -19.58 17.79 -22.79
CA VAL A 299 -18.28 18.40 -22.48
C VAL A 299 -17.55 17.48 -21.48
N LEU A 300 -16.57 16.74 -21.99
CA LEU A 300 -15.77 15.83 -21.16
C LEU A 300 -14.71 16.58 -20.34
N CYS A 301 -14.31 15.97 -19.23
CA CYS A 301 -13.32 16.53 -18.31
C CYS A 301 -13.72 17.89 -17.71
N ALA A 302 -15.02 18.17 -17.57
CA ALA A 302 -15.49 19.37 -16.91
C ALA A 302 -15.02 19.39 -15.43
N GLY A 303 -14.00 20.20 -15.14
CA GLY A 303 -13.34 20.26 -13.84
C GLY A 303 -12.40 19.10 -13.51
N SER A 304 -12.10 18.19 -14.46
CA SER A 304 -11.11 17.10 -14.28
C SER A 304 -9.91 17.29 -15.21
N ARG A 305 -8.74 16.76 -14.81
CA ARG A 305 -7.48 16.92 -15.53
C ARG A 305 -7.12 18.39 -15.74
N ASP A 306 -7.36 19.15 -14.70
CA ASP A 306 -7.19 20.59 -14.65
C ASP A 306 -6.51 20.97 -13.32
N PRO A 307 -5.29 21.57 -13.36
CA PRO A 307 -4.56 21.95 -12.16
C PRO A 307 -5.30 22.94 -11.24
N GLU A 308 -6.20 23.76 -11.79
CA GLU A 308 -6.97 24.75 -11.02
C GLU A 308 -8.20 24.13 -10.34
N HIS A 309 -8.60 22.91 -10.77
CA HIS A 309 -9.77 22.18 -10.27
C HIS A 309 -9.35 20.80 -9.74
N LEU A 310 -9.64 19.71 -10.50
CA LEU A 310 -9.20 18.38 -10.16
C LEU A 310 -8.05 17.97 -11.10
N PRO A 311 -6.80 17.87 -10.60
CA PRO A 311 -5.65 17.55 -11.46
C PRO A 311 -5.65 16.10 -11.98
N TYR A 312 -6.48 15.23 -11.43
CA TYR A 312 -6.60 13.83 -11.82
C TYR A 312 -7.76 13.56 -12.80
N CYS A 313 -7.73 12.40 -13.44
CA CYS A 313 -8.82 11.87 -14.25
C CYS A 313 -9.83 11.14 -13.36
N SER A 314 -11.11 11.43 -13.51
CA SER A 314 -12.19 10.76 -12.78
C SER A 314 -12.58 9.39 -13.35
N SER A 315 -11.89 8.88 -14.34
CA SER A 315 -12.00 7.55 -14.98
C SER A 315 -13.36 7.20 -15.60
N ALA A 316 -14.47 7.62 -15.03
CA ALA A 316 -15.83 7.24 -15.45
C ALA A 316 -16.44 8.16 -16.48
N CYS A 317 -16.03 9.45 -16.58
CA CYS A 317 -16.72 10.47 -17.36
C CYS A 317 -16.87 10.11 -18.85
N CYS A 318 -15.83 9.55 -19.48
CA CYS A 318 -15.89 9.17 -20.90
C CYS A 318 -16.94 8.08 -21.15
N VAL A 319 -16.91 7.01 -20.37
CA VAL A 319 -17.86 5.89 -20.51
C VAL A 319 -19.28 6.33 -20.19
N GLU A 320 -19.45 7.19 -19.18
CA GLU A 320 -20.75 7.78 -18.84
C GLU A 320 -21.32 8.61 -20.00
N SER A 321 -20.51 9.49 -20.59
CA SER A 321 -20.96 10.29 -21.73
C SER A 321 -21.22 9.45 -22.99
N LEU A 322 -20.43 8.43 -23.27
CA LEU A 322 -20.70 7.47 -24.35
C LEU A 322 -22.03 6.75 -24.14
N LYS A 323 -22.28 6.28 -22.91
CA LYS A 323 -23.54 5.64 -22.52
C LYS A 323 -24.73 6.60 -22.76
N GLN A 324 -24.61 7.84 -22.30
CA GLN A 324 -25.63 8.86 -22.44
C GLN A 324 -25.86 9.30 -23.90
N ALA A 325 -24.82 9.40 -24.69
CA ALA A 325 -24.93 9.62 -26.14
C ALA A 325 -25.72 8.51 -26.83
N ARG A 326 -25.54 7.26 -26.38
CA ARG A 326 -26.32 6.11 -26.85
C ARG A 326 -27.82 6.27 -26.57
N TYR A 327 -28.21 6.85 -25.43
CA TYR A 327 -29.63 7.10 -25.13
C TYR A 327 -30.31 7.94 -26.20
N PHE A 328 -29.66 9.04 -26.64
CA PHE A 328 -30.22 9.90 -27.68
C PHE A 328 -30.29 9.19 -29.02
N LYS A 329 -29.27 8.42 -29.40
CA LYS A 329 -29.27 7.67 -30.66
C LYS A 329 -30.28 6.53 -30.68
N GLU A 330 -30.59 5.91 -29.54
CA GLU A 330 -31.66 4.92 -29.42
C GLU A 330 -33.06 5.56 -29.47
N ALA A 331 -33.22 6.75 -28.90
CA ALA A 331 -34.49 7.48 -28.93
C ALA A 331 -34.79 8.04 -30.30
N ASN A 332 -33.81 8.65 -30.98
CA ASN A 332 -33.89 9.15 -32.33
C ASN A 332 -32.52 9.13 -33.01
N PRO A 333 -32.26 8.24 -33.99
CA PRO A 333 -31.01 8.15 -34.70
C PRO A 333 -30.54 9.44 -35.40
N GLU A 334 -31.47 10.30 -35.77
CA GLU A 334 -31.17 11.54 -36.48
C GLU A 334 -30.74 12.70 -35.54
N THR A 335 -30.89 12.56 -34.23
CA THR A 335 -30.47 13.60 -33.27
C THR A 335 -28.96 13.87 -33.39
N PRO A 336 -28.54 15.10 -33.69
CA PRO A 336 -27.12 15.47 -33.62
C PRO A 336 -26.59 15.36 -32.20
N VAL A 337 -25.52 14.61 -32.03
CA VAL A 337 -24.85 14.40 -30.74
C VAL A 337 -23.37 14.72 -30.91
N TYR A 338 -22.87 15.65 -30.13
CA TYR A 338 -21.48 16.09 -30.13
C TYR A 338 -20.80 15.68 -28.84
N ILE A 339 -19.55 15.21 -28.90
CA ILE A 339 -18.71 14.92 -27.73
C ILE A 339 -17.41 15.69 -27.85
N PHE A 340 -17.23 16.70 -27.00
CA PHE A 340 -15.99 17.48 -26.90
C PHE A 340 -15.07 16.82 -25.87
N TYR A 341 -13.83 16.49 -26.26
CA TYR A 341 -12.94 15.71 -25.44
C TYR A 341 -11.46 16.10 -25.57
N LYS A 342 -10.69 15.99 -24.49
CA LYS A 342 -9.22 16.07 -24.51
C LYS A 342 -8.62 14.75 -25.01
N ASP A 343 -9.01 13.62 -24.40
CA ASP A 343 -8.74 12.24 -24.81
C ASP A 343 -9.92 11.36 -24.40
N ILE A 344 -10.30 10.40 -25.25
CA ILE A 344 -11.31 9.39 -24.92
C ILE A 344 -10.61 8.24 -24.15
N ARG A 345 -11.11 7.98 -22.95
CA ARG A 345 -10.67 6.87 -22.08
C ARG A 345 -11.77 5.82 -21.96
N SER A 346 -12.01 5.13 -23.06
CA SER A 346 -12.90 3.95 -23.14
C SER A 346 -12.05 2.70 -23.18
N THR A 347 -11.56 2.28 -22.01
CA THR A 347 -10.62 1.16 -21.88
C THR A 347 -11.28 -0.19 -22.09
N GLY A 348 -10.54 -1.17 -22.63
CA GLY A 348 -11.00 -2.53 -22.83
C GLY A 348 -12.21 -2.58 -23.77
N ASN A 349 -13.25 -3.31 -23.39
CA ASN A 349 -14.44 -3.55 -24.23
C ASN A 349 -15.30 -2.30 -24.44
N TYR A 350 -15.13 -1.24 -23.66
CA TYR A 350 -15.84 0.02 -23.88
C TYR A 350 -15.42 0.73 -25.18
N GLU A 351 -14.29 0.35 -25.79
CA GLU A 351 -13.92 0.82 -27.11
C GLU A 351 -14.92 0.38 -28.19
N LEU A 352 -15.58 -0.74 -28.00
CA LEU A 352 -16.63 -1.22 -28.94
C LEU A 352 -17.84 -0.29 -28.92
N LEU A 353 -18.26 0.19 -27.74
CA LEU A 353 -19.31 1.22 -27.61
C LEU A 353 -18.89 2.51 -28.31
N TYR A 354 -17.64 2.95 -28.11
CA TYR A 354 -17.11 4.15 -28.81
C TYR A 354 -17.16 4.01 -30.31
N LYS A 355 -16.67 2.86 -30.85
CA LYS A 355 -16.73 2.57 -32.31
C LYS A 355 -18.16 2.52 -32.84
N GLN A 356 -19.10 1.96 -32.07
CA GLN A 356 -20.49 1.90 -32.48
C GLN A 356 -21.11 3.30 -32.57
N LEU A 357 -20.86 4.16 -31.60
CA LEU A 357 -21.36 5.52 -31.62
C LEU A 357 -20.81 6.36 -32.79
N GLN A 358 -19.57 6.13 -33.21
CA GLN A 358 -19.02 6.73 -34.43
C GLN A 358 -19.81 6.29 -35.67
N LYS A 359 -20.19 5.01 -35.77
CA LYS A 359 -21.02 4.48 -36.85
C LYS A 359 -22.45 5.06 -36.82
N ASP A 360 -22.97 5.29 -35.61
CA ASP A 360 -24.29 5.88 -35.38
C ASP A 360 -24.32 7.41 -35.61
N GLY A 361 -23.20 7.99 -36.07
CA GLY A 361 -23.11 9.39 -36.44
C GLY A 361 -22.94 10.35 -35.26
N VAL A 362 -22.40 9.90 -34.13
CA VAL A 362 -21.94 10.81 -33.06
C VAL A 362 -20.68 11.53 -33.49
N ILE A 363 -20.67 12.86 -33.36
CA ILE A 363 -19.56 13.71 -33.77
C ILE A 363 -18.60 13.92 -32.61
N PHE A 364 -17.36 13.47 -32.78
CA PHE A 364 -16.31 13.58 -31.78
C PHE A 364 -15.36 14.73 -32.12
N VAL A 365 -15.34 15.76 -31.26
CA VAL A 365 -14.51 16.98 -31.43
C VAL A 365 -13.37 16.93 -30.43
N ARG A 366 -12.12 16.76 -30.92
CA ARG A 366 -10.95 16.76 -30.08
C ARG A 366 -10.46 18.18 -29.80
N GLY A 367 -10.70 18.65 -28.56
CA GLY A 367 -10.30 19.97 -28.10
C GLY A 367 -10.86 20.27 -26.71
N GLY A 368 -10.23 21.21 -26.01
CA GLY A 368 -10.78 21.73 -24.75
C GLY A 368 -11.87 22.74 -25.02
N VAL A 369 -13.01 22.61 -24.36
CA VAL A 369 -14.06 23.67 -24.42
C VAL A 369 -13.57 24.88 -23.61
N THR A 370 -13.53 26.02 -24.24
CA THR A 370 -13.05 27.29 -23.67
C THR A 370 -14.19 28.23 -23.28
N GLY A 371 -15.39 28.03 -23.84
CA GLY A 371 -16.58 28.82 -23.51
C GLY A 371 -17.88 28.17 -23.98
N ILE A 372 -18.97 28.51 -23.31
CA ILE A 372 -20.33 28.18 -23.68
C ILE A 372 -21.13 29.50 -23.57
N ASP A 373 -21.69 29.96 -24.70
CA ASP A 373 -22.42 31.22 -24.80
C ASP A 373 -23.87 30.96 -25.22
N ASP A 374 -24.81 31.73 -24.66
CA ASP A 374 -26.17 31.81 -25.12
C ASP A 374 -26.21 32.95 -26.15
N ASP A 375 -26.48 32.66 -27.41
CA ASP A 375 -26.49 33.64 -28.49
C ASP A 375 -27.81 34.45 -28.56
N GLY A 376 -28.72 34.23 -27.60
CA GLY A 376 -30.04 34.86 -27.54
C GLY A 376 -31.05 34.31 -28.56
N SER A 377 -30.69 33.24 -29.30
CA SER A 377 -31.58 32.55 -30.25
C SER A 377 -32.26 31.31 -29.66
N ASP A 378 -32.25 31.15 -28.34
CA ASP A 378 -32.72 29.97 -27.62
C ASP A 378 -31.85 28.71 -27.85
N ALA A 379 -30.57 28.90 -28.22
CA ALA A 379 -29.59 27.84 -28.45
C ALA A 379 -28.24 28.19 -27.82
N LEU A 380 -27.44 27.17 -27.49
CA LEU A 380 -26.13 27.28 -26.87
C LEU A 380 -25.01 27.09 -27.89
N VAL A 381 -24.06 27.99 -27.94
CA VAL A 381 -22.89 27.94 -28.81
C VAL A 381 -21.67 27.53 -28.01
N ILE A 382 -20.98 26.46 -28.43
CA ILE A 382 -19.79 25.95 -27.78
C ILE A 382 -18.54 26.39 -28.54
N THR A 383 -17.61 27.00 -27.85
CA THR A 383 -16.27 27.30 -28.37
C THR A 383 -15.26 26.32 -27.80
N SER A 384 -14.49 25.70 -28.69
CA SER A 384 -13.40 24.75 -28.29
C SER A 384 -12.15 25.00 -29.11
N ASP A 385 -11.00 24.62 -28.54
CA ASP A 385 -9.75 24.57 -29.28
C ASP A 385 -9.71 23.28 -30.13
N ASP A 386 -9.48 23.43 -31.45
CA ASP A 386 -9.25 22.30 -32.30
C ASP A 386 -7.76 21.94 -32.33
N VAL A 387 -7.41 20.77 -31.77
CA VAL A 387 -6.03 20.28 -31.74
C VAL A 387 -5.49 19.95 -33.12
N LEU A 388 -6.36 19.67 -34.11
CA LEU A 388 -5.94 19.28 -35.45
C LEU A 388 -5.61 20.48 -36.33
N THR A 389 -6.39 21.57 -36.22
CA THR A 389 -6.18 22.78 -37.02
C THR A 389 -5.41 23.88 -36.28
N GLY A 390 -5.32 23.80 -34.96
CA GLY A 390 -4.72 24.82 -34.08
C GLY A 390 -5.55 26.14 -34.03
N SER A 391 -6.80 26.10 -34.46
CA SER A 391 -7.70 27.23 -34.47
C SER A 391 -8.93 26.98 -33.60
N PRO A 392 -9.51 27.98 -32.95
CA PRO A 392 -10.78 27.81 -32.26
C PRO A 392 -11.87 27.36 -33.25
N ILE A 393 -12.64 26.34 -32.82
CA ILE A 393 -13.84 25.91 -33.53
C ILE A 393 -15.05 26.41 -32.75
N MET A 394 -15.95 27.07 -33.42
CA MET A 394 -17.30 27.30 -32.92
C MET A 394 -18.18 26.13 -33.41
N SER A 395 -18.83 25.44 -32.50
CA SER A 395 -19.79 24.40 -32.87
C SER A 395 -21.07 25.03 -33.38
N GLU A 396 -21.83 24.25 -34.14
CA GLU A 396 -23.23 24.59 -34.40
C GLU A 396 -23.97 24.76 -33.06
N SER A 397 -25.02 25.60 -33.04
CA SER A 397 -25.86 25.80 -31.88
C SER A 397 -26.54 24.50 -31.46
N VAL A 398 -26.54 24.21 -30.16
CA VAL A 398 -27.16 23.01 -29.56
C VAL A 398 -28.24 23.39 -28.55
N ASP A 399 -29.23 22.52 -28.40
CA ASP A 399 -30.32 22.71 -27.46
C ASP A 399 -29.95 22.42 -26.01
N LEU A 400 -29.05 21.49 -25.80
CA LEU A 400 -28.67 21.00 -24.47
C LEU A 400 -27.16 20.78 -24.37
N VAL A 401 -26.55 21.25 -23.30
CA VAL A 401 -25.15 20.95 -22.97
C VAL A 401 -25.08 20.13 -21.71
N VAL A 402 -24.32 19.03 -21.75
CA VAL A 402 -24.12 18.13 -20.63
C VAL A 402 -22.66 18.17 -20.16
N LEU A 403 -22.44 18.65 -18.95
CA LEU A 403 -21.13 18.71 -18.33
C LEU A 403 -20.81 17.35 -17.66
N ALA A 404 -19.84 16.64 -18.20
CA ALA A 404 -19.31 15.43 -17.57
C ALA A 404 -18.30 15.83 -16.48
N THR A 405 -18.84 16.23 -15.33
CA THR A 405 -18.07 16.70 -14.18
C THR A 405 -17.25 15.56 -13.56
N GLY A 406 -16.10 15.92 -12.99
CA GLY A 406 -15.28 14.98 -12.26
C GLY A 406 -15.94 14.45 -10.99
N MET A 407 -15.27 13.52 -10.32
CA MET A 407 -15.72 13.00 -9.03
C MET A 407 -14.74 13.35 -7.90
N VAL A 408 -15.29 13.67 -6.73
CA VAL A 408 -14.54 13.96 -5.49
C VAL A 408 -14.90 12.89 -4.48
N PRO A 409 -13.90 12.16 -3.91
CA PRO A 409 -14.20 11.15 -2.89
C PRO A 409 -14.83 11.81 -1.65
N THR A 410 -15.78 11.12 -1.01
CA THR A 410 -16.42 11.64 0.21
C THR A 410 -15.43 11.85 1.36
N SER A 411 -14.30 11.16 1.31
CA SER A 411 -13.17 11.34 2.22
C SER A 411 -12.44 12.69 2.06
N ALA A 412 -12.62 13.38 0.93
CA ALA A 412 -12.08 14.70 0.66
C ALA A 412 -13.07 15.85 0.93
N LEU A 413 -14.29 15.55 1.38
CA LEU A 413 -15.29 16.56 1.73
C LEU A 413 -14.97 17.15 3.11
N GLY A 414 -14.00 18.02 3.15
CA GLY A 414 -13.59 18.79 4.31
C GLY A 414 -13.21 20.20 3.88
N GLU A 415 -12.41 20.90 4.67
CA GLU A 415 -11.92 22.22 4.27
C GLU A 415 -11.12 22.15 2.96
N PRO A 416 -11.22 23.18 2.08
CA PRO A 416 -10.55 23.17 0.79
C PRO A 416 -9.04 23.04 0.94
N PHE A 417 -8.45 22.22 0.10
CA PHE A 417 -7.03 21.99 -0.03
C PHE A 417 -6.27 23.32 -0.24
N LYS A 418 -5.55 23.78 0.78
CA LYS A 418 -4.60 24.87 0.62
C LYS A 418 -3.22 24.27 0.39
N VAL A 419 -2.80 24.20 -0.86
CA VAL A 419 -1.38 24.02 -1.18
C VAL A 419 -0.67 25.28 -0.66
N GLN A 420 0.03 25.16 0.46
CA GLN A 420 0.96 26.20 0.86
C GLN A 420 2.12 26.16 -0.14
N ALA A 421 2.28 27.24 -0.90
CA ALA A 421 3.46 27.41 -1.72
C ALA A 421 4.70 27.27 -0.82
N PRO A 422 5.76 26.53 -1.26
CA PRO A 422 6.99 26.41 -0.48
C PRO A 422 7.53 27.80 -0.17
N GLN A 423 7.73 28.10 1.11
CA GLN A 423 8.47 29.30 1.49
C GLN A 423 9.92 29.11 1.07
N GLU A 424 10.50 30.10 0.39
CA GLU A 424 11.89 30.07 -0.01
C GLU A 424 12.79 29.84 1.21
N GLY A 425 13.56 28.73 1.20
CA GLY A 425 14.48 28.36 2.27
C GLY A 425 13.93 27.40 3.33
N ALA A 426 12.66 27.01 3.29
CA ALA A 426 12.13 25.93 4.11
C ALA A 426 12.44 24.56 3.49
N PRO A 427 12.73 23.52 4.28
CA PRO A 427 12.77 22.16 3.74
C PRO A 427 11.43 21.89 3.08
N ALA A 428 11.45 21.25 1.88
CA ALA A 428 10.25 20.94 1.14
C ALA A 428 9.19 20.34 2.08
N PRO A 429 7.95 20.88 2.12
CA PRO A 429 6.92 20.33 2.98
C PRO A 429 6.78 18.86 2.62
N VAL A 430 6.90 18.02 3.63
CA VAL A 430 6.64 16.59 3.48
C VAL A 430 5.22 16.51 2.94
N ALA A 431 5.03 16.00 1.72
CA ALA A 431 3.74 15.96 1.01
C ALA A 431 2.62 15.25 1.80
N SER A 432 2.96 14.65 2.95
CA SER A 432 2.06 13.93 3.85
C SER A 432 1.24 14.80 4.80
N ASP A 433 1.56 16.07 5.00
CA ASP A 433 0.92 16.88 6.04
C ASP A 433 -0.21 17.79 5.51
N ALA A 434 -0.39 17.86 4.19
CA ALA A 434 -1.42 18.63 3.52
C ALA A 434 -2.63 17.80 3.08
N ILE A 435 -2.88 16.65 3.69
CA ILE A 435 -3.94 15.73 3.27
C ILE A 435 -5.29 16.17 3.82
N LEU A 436 -6.26 16.28 2.93
CA LEU A 436 -7.67 16.51 3.27
C LEU A 436 -8.18 15.45 4.22
N VAL A 437 -8.80 15.91 5.28
CA VAL A 437 -9.23 15.11 6.40
C VAL A 437 -10.74 15.03 6.40
N SER A 438 -11.30 13.82 6.44
CA SER A 438 -12.72 13.61 6.56
C SER A 438 -13.03 12.78 7.80
N ASN A 439 -14.00 13.23 8.59
CA ASN A 439 -14.45 12.57 9.81
C ASN A 439 -15.52 11.49 9.55
N LEU A 440 -15.36 10.66 8.51
CA LEU A 440 -16.35 9.62 8.16
C LEU A 440 -16.56 8.57 9.24
N LEU A 441 -15.51 8.25 10.00
CA LEU A 441 -15.53 7.21 11.04
C LEU A 441 -15.38 7.79 12.46
N ASN A 442 -14.93 9.03 12.62
CA ASN A 442 -14.67 9.67 13.92
C ASN A 442 -13.83 8.78 14.84
N LEU A 443 -12.63 8.40 14.39
CA LEU A 443 -11.75 7.46 15.08
C LEU A 443 -11.31 8.02 16.43
N LYS A 444 -11.46 7.26 17.51
CA LYS A 444 -10.94 7.60 18.84
C LYS A 444 -9.49 7.13 18.97
N TYR A 445 -8.62 7.66 18.12
CA TYR A 445 -7.18 7.36 18.10
C TYR A 445 -6.38 8.58 18.56
N ARG A 446 -5.25 8.34 19.20
CA ARG A 446 -4.33 9.41 19.62
C ARG A 446 -3.88 10.28 18.42
N GLN A 447 -3.76 9.68 17.24
CA GLN A 447 -3.34 10.34 16.01
C GLN A 447 -4.43 11.18 15.33
N GLY A 448 -5.61 11.25 15.88
CA GLY A 448 -6.74 12.03 15.38
C GLY A 448 -7.92 11.19 14.91
N PRO A 449 -9.09 11.83 14.73
CA PRO A 449 -10.34 11.16 14.37
C PRO A 449 -10.41 10.80 12.88
N GLU A 450 -9.46 11.29 12.08
CA GLU A 450 -9.50 11.19 10.64
C GLU A 450 -8.87 9.91 10.12
N LEU A 451 -9.33 9.48 8.96
CA LEU A 451 -8.70 8.46 8.16
C LEU A 451 -7.69 9.13 7.21
N PRO A 452 -6.37 9.00 7.46
CA PRO A 452 -5.38 9.64 6.61
C PRO A 452 -5.48 9.13 5.17
N GLY A 453 -5.43 10.03 4.23
CA GLY A 453 -5.48 9.73 2.80
C GLY A 453 -4.16 9.95 2.08
N LEU A 454 -4.16 9.64 0.79
CA LEU A 454 -3.17 10.05 -0.19
C LEU A 454 -3.46 11.49 -0.65
N GLU A 455 -2.69 11.97 -1.62
CA GLU A 455 -3.00 13.19 -2.37
C GLU A 455 -4.44 13.14 -2.89
N TYR A 456 -5.11 14.26 -2.94
CA TYR A 456 -6.52 14.42 -3.35
C TYR A 456 -7.56 13.74 -2.43
N GLY A 457 -7.17 13.30 -1.24
CA GLY A 457 -8.09 12.81 -0.21
C GLY A 457 -8.56 11.36 -0.33
N PHE A 458 -7.99 10.57 -1.22
CA PHE A 458 -8.27 9.14 -1.29
C PHE A 458 -7.59 8.40 -0.13
N PRO A 459 -8.31 7.56 0.66
CA PRO A 459 -7.78 6.96 1.88
C PRO A 459 -6.94 5.69 1.67
N ASP A 460 -6.62 5.33 0.44
CA ASP A 460 -5.74 4.21 0.13
C ASP A 460 -4.31 4.49 0.60
N SER A 461 -3.61 3.50 1.13
CA SER A 461 -2.26 3.67 1.66
C SER A 461 -1.16 3.31 0.68
N HIS A 462 -1.43 2.40 -0.23
CA HIS A 462 -0.47 1.91 -1.21
C HIS A 462 -1.19 1.30 -2.41
N PHE A 463 -1.49 2.11 -3.40
CA PHE A 463 -2.31 1.72 -4.55
C PHE A 463 -1.65 0.69 -5.48
N ILE A 464 -0.33 0.51 -5.40
CA ILE A 464 0.43 -0.43 -6.27
C ILE A 464 0.44 -1.83 -5.65
N CYS A 465 1.05 -1.97 -4.45
CA CYS A 465 1.33 -3.29 -3.86
C CYS A 465 0.24 -3.78 -2.92
N PHE A 466 -0.48 -2.90 -2.26
CA PHE A 466 -1.46 -3.24 -1.23
C PHE A 466 -2.77 -2.48 -1.43
N PRO A 467 -3.49 -2.73 -2.54
CA PRO A 467 -4.78 -2.10 -2.77
C PRO A 467 -5.74 -2.43 -1.62
N TYR A 468 -6.69 -1.53 -1.38
CA TYR A 468 -7.67 -1.54 -0.29
C TYR A 468 -7.11 -1.23 1.11
N GLU A 469 -5.81 -1.28 1.34
CA GLU A 469 -5.25 -0.95 2.65
C GLU A 469 -5.32 0.55 2.92
N SER A 470 -5.90 0.95 4.04
CA SER A 470 -5.78 2.32 4.56
C SER A 470 -4.61 2.45 5.55
N ARG A 471 -4.27 3.66 5.96
CA ARG A 471 -3.28 3.91 7.02
C ARG A 471 -3.81 3.55 8.43
N ARG A 472 -5.00 2.96 8.52
CA ARG A 472 -5.57 2.44 9.76
C ARG A 472 -5.92 0.98 9.56
N THR A 473 -5.20 0.12 10.27
CA THR A 473 -5.32 -1.35 10.13
C THR A 473 -6.74 -1.82 10.39
N GLY A 474 -7.27 -2.69 9.53
CA GLY A 474 -8.62 -3.23 9.61
C GLY A 474 -9.71 -2.36 8.99
N ILE A 475 -9.33 -1.23 8.35
CA ILE A 475 -10.25 -0.34 7.62
C ILE A 475 -9.87 -0.33 6.15
N TYR A 476 -10.78 -0.77 5.30
CA TYR A 476 -10.57 -1.04 3.86
C TYR A 476 -11.48 -0.18 3.01
N PRO A 477 -10.94 0.85 2.32
CA PRO A 477 -11.73 1.65 1.38
C PRO A 477 -12.08 0.82 0.13
N ALA A 478 -13.27 1.07 -0.42
CA ALA A 478 -13.79 0.37 -1.60
C ALA A 478 -14.58 1.31 -2.51
N GLY A 479 -14.51 1.10 -3.82
CA GLY A 479 -15.23 1.87 -4.81
C GLY A 479 -14.68 3.30 -4.96
N THR A 480 -15.51 4.24 -5.33
CA THR A 480 -15.09 5.59 -5.71
C THR A 480 -14.56 6.45 -4.56
N VAL A 481 -14.70 6.03 -3.31
CA VAL A 481 -13.97 6.63 -2.19
C VAL A 481 -12.49 6.22 -2.20
N ARG A 482 -12.15 5.05 -2.72
CA ARG A 482 -10.78 4.54 -2.78
C ARG A 482 -10.00 5.11 -3.97
N ALA A 483 -10.62 5.12 -5.14
CA ALA A 483 -10.03 5.62 -6.38
C ALA A 483 -11.11 5.96 -7.40
N PRO A 484 -10.85 6.81 -8.38
CA PRO A 484 -11.75 7.04 -9.51
C PRO A 484 -11.97 5.74 -10.30
N MET A 485 -13.23 5.34 -10.49
CA MET A 485 -13.61 4.12 -11.20
C MET A 485 -15.06 4.16 -11.69
N ASP A 486 -15.38 3.32 -12.67
CA ASP A 486 -16.73 3.10 -13.16
C ASP A 486 -17.55 2.11 -12.31
N TYR A 487 -18.80 1.86 -12.70
CA TYR A 487 -19.72 0.98 -11.97
C TYR A 487 -19.24 -0.48 -11.91
N GLN A 488 -18.67 -1.00 -13.01
CA GLN A 488 -18.20 -2.38 -13.07
C GLN A 488 -16.95 -2.57 -12.20
N GLN A 489 -16.04 -1.62 -12.32
CA GLN A 489 -14.84 -1.58 -11.48
C GLN A 489 -15.22 -1.47 -10.00
N ALA A 490 -16.20 -0.59 -9.65
CA ALA A 490 -16.66 -0.42 -8.28
C ALA A 490 -17.29 -1.70 -7.69
N GLY A 491 -17.99 -2.49 -8.50
CA GLY A 491 -18.50 -3.79 -8.09
C GLY A 491 -17.39 -4.80 -7.81
N THR A 492 -16.42 -4.91 -8.72
CA THR A 492 -15.25 -5.79 -8.53
C THR A 492 -14.40 -5.35 -7.33
N ASP A 493 -14.24 -4.05 -7.16
CA ASP A 493 -13.50 -3.45 -6.06
C ASP A 493 -14.14 -3.76 -4.69
N ALA A 494 -15.47 -3.77 -4.64
CA ALA A 494 -16.25 -4.16 -3.46
C ALA A 494 -15.93 -5.59 -3.01
N MET A 495 -15.85 -6.54 -3.97
CA MET A 495 -15.50 -7.94 -3.68
C MET A 495 -14.08 -8.04 -3.12
N GLY A 496 -13.12 -7.29 -3.71
CA GLY A 496 -11.74 -7.25 -3.25
C GLY A 496 -11.62 -6.70 -1.83
N ALA A 497 -12.34 -5.63 -1.50
CA ALA A 497 -12.33 -5.06 -0.15
C ALA A 497 -13.01 -5.98 0.88
N ALA A 498 -14.10 -6.66 0.52
CA ALA A 498 -14.73 -7.67 1.37
C ALA A 498 -13.78 -8.83 1.67
N LEU A 499 -13.07 -9.34 0.66
CA LEU A 499 -12.04 -10.38 0.85
C LEU A 499 -10.91 -9.90 1.77
N LYS A 500 -10.46 -8.65 1.64
CA LYS A 500 -9.46 -8.07 2.54
C LYS A 500 -9.95 -7.97 3.98
N ALA A 501 -11.20 -7.59 4.19
CA ALA A 501 -11.81 -7.57 5.52
C ALA A 501 -11.87 -8.98 6.13
N ILE A 502 -12.25 -9.98 5.34
CA ILE A 502 -12.25 -11.40 5.73
C ILE A 502 -10.84 -11.87 6.10
N GLN A 503 -9.84 -11.61 5.25
CA GLN A 503 -8.44 -11.95 5.55
C GLN A 503 -7.95 -11.29 6.84
N CYS A 504 -8.36 -10.06 7.11
CA CYS A 504 -8.01 -9.36 8.34
C CYS A 504 -8.55 -10.09 9.56
N VAL A 505 -9.83 -10.39 9.60
CA VAL A 505 -10.43 -11.02 10.79
C VAL A 505 -9.89 -12.44 11.01
N GLU A 506 -9.60 -13.18 9.94
CA GLU A 506 -9.00 -14.52 10.05
C GLU A 506 -7.55 -14.45 10.54
N MET A 507 -6.73 -13.56 10.00
CA MET A 507 -5.35 -13.40 10.43
C MET A 507 -5.26 -12.90 11.88
N VAL A 508 -6.01 -11.86 12.21
CA VAL A 508 -5.96 -11.24 13.54
C VAL A 508 -6.50 -12.18 14.61
N SER A 509 -7.57 -12.93 14.33
CA SER A 509 -8.09 -13.93 15.27
C SER A 509 -7.11 -15.09 15.53
N ALA A 510 -6.19 -15.35 14.59
CA ALA A 510 -5.09 -16.30 14.74
C ALA A 510 -3.80 -15.65 15.32
N GLY A 511 -3.86 -14.40 15.80
CA GLY A 511 -2.72 -13.66 16.33
C GLY A 511 -1.67 -13.26 15.29
N LYS A 512 -2.04 -13.26 14.01
CA LYS A 512 -1.16 -12.95 12.88
C LYS A 512 -1.34 -11.51 12.41
N ALA A 513 -0.25 -10.89 11.96
CA ALA A 513 -0.29 -9.58 11.32
C ALA A 513 -0.96 -9.64 9.94
N VAL A 514 -1.59 -8.52 9.56
CA VAL A 514 -2.00 -8.24 8.19
C VAL A 514 -0.84 -7.60 7.38
N HIS A 515 -1.10 -7.30 6.09
CA HIS A 515 -0.09 -6.65 5.24
C HIS A 515 0.55 -5.40 5.87
N PRO A 516 1.82 -5.08 5.53
CA PRO A 516 2.74 -5.80 4.60
C PRO A 516 3.40 -7.05 5.16
N ARG A 517 3.42 -7.28 6.48
CA ARG A 517 4.02 -8.46 7.11
C ARG A 517 2.96 -9.52 7.45
N ALA A 518 2.18 -9.92 6.45
CA ALA A 518 1.13 -10.92 6.62
C ALA A 518 1.68 -12.22 7.24
N GLY A 519 1.03 -12.70 8.28
CA GLY A 519 1.41 -13.92 8.97
C GLY A 519 2.41 -13.78 10.12
N ASP A 520 3.07 -12.62 10.29
CA ASP A 520 4.01 -12.37 11.41
C ASP A 520 3.24 -12.36 12.75
N GLN A 521 3.65 -13.22 13.68
CA GLN A 521 3.02 -13.37 15.00
C GLN A 521 3.66 -12.51 16.08
N SER A 522 4.79 -11.83 15.79
CA SER A 522 5.40 -10.91 16.75
C SER A 522 4.54 -9.66 16.95
N TYR A 523 4.73 -8.99 18.07
CA TYR A 523 4.13 -7.68 18.37
C TYR A 523 5.12 -6.86 19.21
N PRO A 524 4.95 -5.53 19.31
CA PRO A 524 5.90 -4.70 20.03
C PRO A 524 5.80 -4.89 21.54
N GLU A 525 6.93 -5.17 22.17
CA GLU A 525 7.14 -5.25 23.59
C GLU A 525 7.87 -4.00 24.08
N PHE A 526 7.43 -3.45 25.23
CA PHE A 526 7.96 -2.20 25.79
C PHE A 526 8.51 -2.39 27.18
N PHE A 527 9.79 -2.14 27.36
CA PHE A 527 10.43 -2.15 28.67
C PHE A 527 10.22 -0.80 29.38
N MET A 528 9.03 -0.63 29.98
CA MET A 528 8.51 0.64 30.49
C MET A 528 9.37 1.29 31.58
N GLN A 529 10.17 0.53 32.34
CA GLN A 529 11.01 1.06 33.44
C GLN A 529 12.03 2.13 32.96
N ARG A 530 12.38 2.13 31.68
CA ARG A 530 13.30 3.09 31.05
C ARG A 530 12.62 4.08 30.13
N CYS A 531 11.30 4.11 30.09
CA CYS A 531 10.56 5.02 29.21
C CYS A 531 10.65 6.46 29.74
N THR A 532 11.11 7.39 28.88
CA THR A 532 11.21 8.83 29.16
C THR A 532 9.98 9.62 28.70
N GLN A 533 8.92 8.95 28.23
CA GLN A 533 7.68 9.57 27.74
C GLN A 533 7.90 10.62 26.64
N CYS A 534 8.92 10.43 25.78
CA CYS A 534 9.30 11.36 24.74
C CYS A 534 8.35 11.41 23.54
N LYS A 535 7.31 10.55 23.52
CA LYS A 535 6.23 10.44 22.51
C LYS A 535 6.66 10.06 21.07
N ARG A 536 7.95 9.94 20.76
CA ARG A 536 8.40 9.64 19.39
C ARG A 536 7.79 8.37 18.80
N CYS A 537 7.67 7.30 19.58
CA CYS A 537 7.09 6.04 19.10
C CYS A 537 5.60 6.15 18.76
N THR A 538 4.84 7.02 19.45
CA THR A 538 3.43 7.25 19.19
C THR A 538 3.21 8.20 18.01
N GLU A 539 4.06 9.22 17.86
CA GLU A 539 3.99 10.20 16.76
C GLU A 539 4.46 9.64 15.42
N GLU A 540 5.55 8.87 15.43
CA GLU A 540 6.12 8.30 14.22
C GLU A 540 5.39 7.04 13.73
N CYS A 541 4.47 6.44 14.53
CA CYS A 541 3.74 5.26 14.11
C CYS A 541 2.80 5.54 12.92
N PRO A 542 3.07 5.02 11.70
CA PRO A 542 2.27 5.38 10.52
C PRO A 542 0.84 4.86 10.58
N PHE A 543 0.59 3.83 11.40
CA PHE A 543 -0.66 3.09 11.45
C PHE A 543 -1.54 3.39 12.66
N GLY A 544 -1.12 4.32 13.53
CA GLY A 544 -1.85 4.63 14.75
C GLY A 544 -1.97 3.43 15.71
N ALA A 545 -0.95 2.57 15.73
CA ALA A 545 -0.95 1.35 16.53
C ALA A 545 -0.53 1.57 17.98
N ILE A 546 -0.11 2.77 18.36
CA ILE A 546 0.36 3.09 19.72
C ILE A 546 -0.42 4.29 20.21
N ASN A 547 -1.26 4.06 21.23
CA ASN A 547 -1.95 5.11 21.97
C ASN A 547 -1.09 5.58 23.15
N GLU A 548 -1.59 6.51 23.94
CA GLU A 548 -0.98 7.01 25.18
C GLU A 548 -1.99 6.94 26.33
N ASP A 549 -1.50 6.66 27.54
CA ASP A 549 -2.28 6.84 28.75
C ASP A 549 -2.25 8.32 29.22
N GLU A 550 -2.93 8.62 30.31
CA GLU A 550 -2.99 9.97 30.91
C GLU A 550 -1.61 10.53 31.31
N LYS A 551 -0.63 9.64 31.51
CA LYS A 551 0.75 9.98 31.88
C LYS A 551 1.69 10.03 30.64
N ALA A 552 1.12 9.96 29.44
CA ALA A 552 1.86 9.86 28.18
C ALA A 552 2.75 8.60 28.05
N ASN A 553 2.42 7.52 28.76
CA ASN A 553 3.05 6.23 28.51
C ASN A 553 2.50 5.63 27.22
N PRO A 554 3.35 5.05 26.36
CA PRO A 554 2.89 4.40 25.14
C PRO A 554 2.08 3.12 25.45
N LEU A 555 0.92 2.99 24.81
CA LEU A 555 0.03 1.85 24.87
C LEU A 555 -0.02 1.16 23.49
N PRO A 556 0.85 0.20 23.20
CA PRO A 556 0.83 -0.50 21.93
C PRO A 556 -0.39 -1.40 21.80
N ASN A 557 -1.00 -1.39 20.62
CA ASN A 557 -2.07 -2.31 20.27
C ASN A 557 -1.56 -3.39 19.29
N PRO A 558 -1.47 -4.66 19.70
CA PRO A 558 -0.93 -5.73 18.87
C PRO A 558 -1.71 -5.97 17.58
N THR A 559 -3.04 -5.81 17.58
CA THR A 559 -3.87 -6.08 16.39
C THR A 559 -3.87 -4.94 15.37
N ARG A 560 -3.58 -3.69 15.79
CA ARG A 560 -3.34 -2.56 14.88
C ARG A 560 -1.93 -2.57 14.29
N CYS A 561 -0.97 -3.20 14.98
CA CYS A 561 0.44 -3.14 14.62
C CYS A 561 0.74 -3.92 13.33
N ARG A 562 1.41 -3.28 12.36
CA ARG A 562 1.88 -3.93 11.11
C ARG A 562 3.33 -4.40 11.18
N ARG A 563 3.93 -4.46 12.34
CA ARG A 563 5.26 -5.03 12.66
C ARG A 563 6.44 -4.40 11.91
N CYS A 564 6.32 -3.16 11.47
CA CYS A 564 7.38 -2.47 10.71
C CYS A 564 8.64 -2.16 11.52
N GLY A 565 8.53 -1.99 12.84
CA GLY A 565 9.64 -1.63 13.71
C GLY A 565 9.99 -0.13 13.74
N VAL A 566 9.25 0.76 13.07
CA VAL A 566 9.50 2.20 13.05
C VAL A 566 9.61 2.78 14.47
N CYS A 567 8.75 2.34 15.38
CA CYS A 567 8.79 2.74 16.80
C CYS A 567 10.10 2.31 17.49
N MET A 568 10.68 1.17 17.13
CA MET A 568 11.97 0.70 17.66
C MET A 568 13.12 1.62 17.20
N GLY A 569 13.13 1.98 15.91
CA GLY A 569 14.09 2.96 15.36
C GLY A 569 13.93 4.36 15.94
N ALA A 570 12.70 4.76 16.28
CA ALA A 570 12.38 6.06 16.87
C ALA A 570 12.82 6.19 18.33
N CYS A 571 12.94 5.08 19.06
CA CYS A 571 13.13 5.09 20.51
C CYS A 571 14.59 5.36 20.90
N PRO A 572 14.92 6.52 21.53
CA PRO A 572 16.27 6.82 21.97
C PRO A 572 16.73 5.93 23.13
N GLU A 573 15.79 5.47 23.96
CA GLU A 573 16.05 4.63 25.13
C GLU A 573 16.12 3.13 24.79
N ARG A 574 15.88 2.75 23.54
CA ARG A 574 15.93 1.34 23.05
C ARG A 574 15.07 0.37 23.84
N ILE A 575 13.91 0.84 24.33
CA ILE A 575 13.00 0.05 25.16
C ILE A 575 12.01 -0.80 24.35
N ILE A 576 12.02 -0.67 23.03
CA ILE A 576 11.04 -1.33 22.15
C ILE A 576 11.73 -2.46 21.41
N SER A 577 11.13 -3.64 21.48
CA SER A 577 11.56 -4.85 20.77
C SER A 577 10.35 -5.58 20.18
N PHE A 578 10.63 -6.53 19.32
CA PHE A 578 9.67 -7.52 18.83
C PHE A 578 10.27 -8.91 19.08
N LYS A 579 9.44 -9.91 19.23
CA LYS A 579 9.90 -11.29 19.27
C LYS A 579 10.73 -11.57 18.00
N ASN A 580 11.94 -12.08 18.16
CA ASN A 580 12.89 -12.37 17.09
C ASN A 580 13.33 -11.16 16.24
N TYR A 581 13.15 -9.94 16.75
CA TYR A 581 13.64 -8.73 16.13
C TYR A 581 13.81 -7.60 17.16
N SER A 582 15.03 -7.42 17.64
CA SER A 582 15.35 -6.42 18.67
C SER A 582 16.62 -5.64 18.31
N VAL A 583 16.82 -4.52 19.01
CA VAL A 583 18.06 -3.72 18.86
C VAL A 583 19.28 -4.56 19.24
N GLY A 584 19.19 -5.38 20.31
CA GLY A 584 20.27 -6.26 20.75
C GLY A 584 20.59 -7.35 19.74
N MET A 585 19.59 -8.06 19.21
CA MET A 585 19.76 -9.12 18.23
C MET A 585 20.50 -8.65 16.97
N ILE A 586 20.07 -7.56 16.36
CA ILE A 586 20.75 -7.02 15.19
C ILE A 586 22.17 -6.53 15.56
N GLY A 587 22.34 -5.90 16.72
CA GLY A 587 23.66 -5.52 17.22
C GLY A 587 24.61 -6.71 17.40
N ASN A 588 24.10 -7.86 17.87
CA ASN A 588 24.91 -9.08 18.02
C ASN A 588 25.23 -9.73 16.66
N MET A 589 24.32 -9.69 15.69
CA MET A 589 24.63 -10.07 14.30
C MET A 589 25.77 -9.21 13.72
N ILE A 590 25.73 -7.89 13.92
CA ILE A 590 26.77 -6.97 13.45
C ILE A 590 28.12 -7.32 14.13
N LYS A 591 28.11 -7.61 15.43
CA LYS A 591 29.33 -7.93 16.19
C LYS A 591 29.99 -9.24 15.78
N THR A 592 29.26 -10.16 15.16
CA THR A 592 29.82 -11.45 14.71
C THR A 592 30.45 -11.39 13.31
N ILE A 593 30.31 -10.27 12.60
CA ILE A 593 30.98 -10.07 11.30
C ILE A 593 32.49 -10.07 11.50
N ASN A 594 33.19 -10.83 10.68
CA ASN A 594 34.65 -10.82 10.67
C ASN A 594 35.16 -9.53 10.00
N VAL A 595 35.86 -8.71 10.77
CA VAL A 595 36.47 -7.46 10.28
C VAL A 595 37.96 -7.73 10.10
N PRO A 596 38.49 -7.70 8.85
CA PRO A 596 39.92 -7.87 8.58
C PRO A 596 40.76 -6.84 9.30
N ASP A 597 42.03 -7.18 9.54
CA ASP A 597 43.03 -6.28 10.13
C ASP A 597 43.20 -5.01 9.26
N GLU A 598 43.66 -3.94 9.87
CA GLU A 598 43.93 -2.67 9.17
C GLU A 598 44.96 -2.78 8.04
N TYR A 599 45.84 -3.79 8.09
CA TYR A 599 46.87 -4.05 7.09
C TYR A 599 46.39 -4.85 5.87
N ASP A 600 45.18 -5.41 5.93
CA ASP A 600 44.64 -6.30 4.87
C ASP A 600 44.06 -5.53 3.66
N GLU A 601 44.03 -4.23 3.66
CA GLU A 601 43.46 -3.35 2.59
C GLU A 601 42.06 -3.80 2.07
N LYS A 602 41.35 -4.62 2.84
CA LYS A 602 40.02 -5.15 2.52
C LYS A 602 38.98 -4.44 3.38
N PRO A 603 38.22 -3.49 2.84
CA PRO A 603 37.16 -2.84 3.61
C PRO A 603 36.07 -3.85 3.98
N ARG A 604 35.34 -3.58 5.06
CA ARG A 604 34.15 -4.32 5.44
C ARG A 604 32.95 -3.38 5.44
N LEU A 605 31.95 -3.70 4.62
CA LEU A 605 30.78 -2.90 4.41
C LEU A 605 29.54 -3.59 4.96
N LEU A 606 28.78 -2.90 5.78
CA LEU A 606 27.50 -3.38 6.30
C LEU A 606 26.35 -2.77 5.46
N VAL A 607 25.54 -3.62 4.87
CA VAL A 607 24.31 -3.23 4.17
C VAL A 607 23.10 -3.59 5.03
N LEU A 608 22.37 -2.58 5.51
CA LEU A 608 21.07 -2.75 6.14
C LEU A 608 19.99 -2.60 5.06
N ALA A 609 19.48 -3.72 4.57
CA ALA A 609 18.53 -3.78 3.46
C ALA A 609 17.09 -3.98 3.94
N CYS A 610 16.15 -3.11 3.52
CA CYS A 610 14.74 -3.33 3.85
C CYS A 610 14.20 -4.60 3.18
N GLU A 611 13.39 -5.38 3.91
CA GLU A 611 12.82 -6.65 3.43
C GLU A 611 11.83 -6.50 2.27
N ASN A 612 11.34 -5.29 1.98
CA ASN A 612 10.25 -5.10 1.03
C ASN A 612 10.72 -4.87 -0.41
N ASP A 613 11.69 -3.99 -0.66
CA ASP A 613 12.22 -3.69 -2.00
C ASP A 613 13.70 -4.01 -2.13
N ALA A 614 14.52 -3.54 -1.19
CA ALA A 614 15.98 -3.64 -1.30
C ALA A 614 16.48 -5.09 -1.25
N TYR A 615 16.00 -5.87 -0.29
CA TYR A 615 16.39 -7.28 -0.20
C TYR A 615 15.90 -8.10 -1.41
N PRO A 616 14.65 -7.94 -1.90
CA PRO A 616 14.23 -8.49 -3.17
C PRO A 616 15.07 -8.06 -4.38
N ALA A 617 15.52 -6.80 -4.44
CA ALA A 617 16.37 -6.32 -5.53
C ALA A 617 17.76 -6.97 -5.49
N LEU A 618 18.33 -7.19 -4.29
CA LEU A 618 19.58 -7.96 -4.11
C LEU A 618 19.42 -9.41 -4.59
N ASP A 619 18.32 -10.07 -4.24
CA ASP A 619 18.02 -11.42 -4.71
C ASP A 619 17.88 -11.47 -6.24
N MET A 620 17.20 -10.48 -6.85
CA MET A 620 17.04 -10.39 -8.31
C MET A 620 18.37 -10.14 -9.02
N ALA A 621 19.28 -9.37 -8.42
CA ALA A 621 20.63 -9.20 -8.94
C ALA A 621 21.35 -10.55 -9.02
N GLY A 622 21.30 -11.35 -7.96
CA GLY A 622 21.88 -12.70 -7.94
C GLY A 622 21.23 -13.66 -8.94
N ILE A 623 19.90 -13.68 -9.02
CA ILE A 623 19.15 -14.49 -9.99
C ILE A 623 19.57 -14.12 -11.43
N SER A 624 19.91 -12.86 -11.68
CA SER A 624 20.36 -12.35 -12.97
C SER A 624 21.86 -12.54 -13.21
N GLY A 625 22.60 -13.16 -12.27
CA GLY A 625 24.05 -13.36 -12.37
C GLY A 625 24.86 -12.07 -12.34
N LEU A 626 24.33 -11.03 -11.68
CA LEU A 626 25.02 -9.74 -11.54
C LEU A 626 25.92 -9.76 -10.32
N SER A 627 27.19 -9.42 -10.53
CA SER A 627 28.23 -9.42 -9.47
C SER A 627 28.41 -8.02 -8.88
N TYR A 628 28.65 -7.98 -7.58
CA TYR A 628 29.06 -6.80 -6.83
C TYR A 628 30.17 -7.16 -5.84
N ASN A 629 30.73 -6.16 -5.19
CA ASN A 629 31.89 -6.28 -4.34
C ASN A 629 31.68 -7.30 -3.18
N PRO A 630 32.60 -8.28 -2.96
CA PRO A 630 32.47 -9.32 -1.92
C PRO A 630 32.71 -8.80 -0.50
N TRP A 631 33.09 -7.55 -0.31
CA TRP A 631 33.31 -6.94 1.02
C TRP A 631 32.01 -6.62 1.75
N VAL A 632 30.86 -6.74 1.06
CA VAL A 632 29.53 -6.45 1.58
C VAL A 632 29.02 -7.56 2.52
N ARG A 633 28.39 -7.15 3.62
CA ARG A 633 27.64 -8.02 4.53
C ARG A 633 26.20 -7.50 4.66
N ILE A 634 25.23 -8.33 4.32
CA ILE A 634 23.83 -7.93 4.20
C ILE A 634 23.05 -8.40 5.42
N ILE A 635 22.42 -7.47 6.14
CA ILE A 635 21.45 -7.76 7.20
C ILE A 635 20.08 -7.25 6.77
N PRO A 636 19.09 -8.13 6.62
CA PRO A 636 17.73 -7.71 6.33
C PRO A 636 17.11 -7.02 7.54
N VAL A 637 16.48 -5.86 7.31
CA VAL A 637 15.70 -5.14 8.31
C VAL A 637 14.25 -4.99 7.83
N ARG A 638 13.30 -5.11 8.76
CA ARG A 638 11.86 -5.04 8.45
C ARG A 638 11.50 -3.79 7.64
N CYS A 639 12.13 -2.68 7.98
CA CYS A 639 11.97 -1.38 7.33
C CYS A 639 13.16 -0.50 7.70
N LEU A 640 13.65 0.36 6.84
CA LEU A 640 14.69 1.33 7.23
C LEU A 640 14.26 2.23 8.40
N GLY A 641 12.96 2.51 8.52
CA GLY A 641 12.41 3.20 9.69
C GLY A 641 12.64 2.48 11.02
N SER A 642 13.00 1.18 11.01
CA SER A 642 13.38 0.44 12.22
C SER A 642 14.84 0.58 12.60
N VAL A 643 15.68 1.12 11.73
CA VAL A 643 17.12 1.31 11.99
C VAL A 643 17.30 2.26 13.16
N ASN A 644 17.98 1.78 14.19
CA ASN A 644 18.37 2.58 15.33
C ASN A 644 19.79 3.08 15.14
N LEU A 645 20.05 4.34 15.45
CA LEU A 645 21.38 4.96 15.27
C LEU A 645 22.49 4.23 16.04
N VAL A 646 22.15 3.49 17.09
CA VAL A 646 23.13 2.68 17.84
C VAL A 646 23.74 1.57 16.99
N TRP A 647 23.02 0.99 16.05
CA TRP A 647 23.58 -0.03 15.15
C TRP A 647 24.70 0.54 14.28
N ILE A 648 24.54 1.78 13.86
CA ILE A 648 25.55 2.48 13.06
C ILE A 648 26.78 2.80 13.92
N ALA A 649 26.57 3.35 15.11
CA ALA A 649 27.65 3.67 16.03
C ALA A 649 28.43 2.42 16.47
N ASP A 650 27.71 1.34 16.85
CA ASP A 650 28.32 0.08 17.28
C ASP A 650 29.10 -0.59 16.15
N ALA A 651 28.56 -0.59 14.92
CA ALA A 651 29.22 -1.16 13.75
C ALA A 651 30.54 -0.44 13.43
N LEU A 652 30.51 0.90 13.39
CA LEU A 652 31.71 1.70 13.13
C LEU A 652 32.73 1.57 14.25
N SER A 653 32.30 1.54 15.51
CA SER A 653 33.18 1.34 16.66
C SER A 653 33.84 -0.05 16.67
N LYS A 654 33.26 -1.04 15.99
CA LYS A 654 33.83 -2.38 15.80
C LYS A 654 34.84 -2.45 14.64
N GLY A 655 35.03 -1.37 13.88
CA GLY A 655 35.93 -1.36 12.74
C GLY A 655 35.28 -1.64 11.38
N ILE A 656 33.95 -1.73 11.29
CA ILE A 656 33.25 -1.74 9.98
C ILE A 656 33.59 -0.43 9.27
N ASP A 657 34.06 -0.51 8.02
CA ASP A 657 34.57 0.63 7.28
C ASP A 657 33.47 1.53 6.72
N GLY A 658 32.35 0.94 6.34
CA GLY A 658 31.22 1.69 5.79
C GLY A 658 29.88 1.03 6.05
N ILE A 659 28.83 1.86 6.15
CA ILE A 659 27.45 1.40 6.37
C ILE A 659 26.56 1.94 5.29
N PHE A 660 25.84 1.04 4.63
CA PHE A 660 24.92 1.37 3.56
C PHE A 660 23.49 1.03 3.93
N LEU A 661 22.61 2.02 3.93
CA LEU A 661 21.20 1.88 4.20
C LEU A 661 20.45 1.80 2.87
N LEU A 662 19.93 0.63 2.53
CA LEU A 662 19.25 0.40 1.26
C LEU A 662 17.75 0.17 1.51
N GLY A 663 16.91 1.08 1.04
CA GLY A 663 15.48 1.09 1.36
C GLY A 663 14.54 1.32 0.22
N CYS A 664 13.24 1.17 0.49
CA CYS A 664 12.20 1.48 -0.46
C CYS A 664 12.25 2.95 -0.86
N ARG A 665 11.87 3.26 -2.10
CA ARG A 665 11.56 4.62 -2.52
C ARG A 665 10.39 5.16 -1.71
N HIS A 666 10.32 6.48 -1.55
CA HIS A 666 9.18 7.17 -0.96
C HIS A 666 8.81 8.39 -1.81
N GLY A 667 7.58 8.88 -1.66
CA GLY A 667 7.01 9.96 -2.46
C GLY A 667 5.72 9.55 -3.14
N ASN A 668 5.19 10.40 -4.02
CA ASN A 668 3.90 10.18 -4.67
C ASN A 668 3.96 9.14 -5.79
N ASP A 669 5.10 9.03 -6.49
CA ASP A 669 5.27 8.11 -7.63
C ASP A 669 5.50 6.66 -7.20
N TYR A 670 6.08 6.48 -6.02
CA TYR A 670 6.34 5.18 -5.43
C TYR A 670 6.24 5.29 -3.91
N GLN A 671 5.60 4.32 -3.29
CA GLN A 671 5.33 4.38 -1.86
C GLN A 671 6.10 3.31 -1.10
N CYS A 672 6.79 3.72 -0.04
CA CYS A 672 7.34 2.79 0.94
C CYS A 672 6.21 1.89 1.47
N HIS A 673 6.41 0.56 1.54
CA HIS A 673 5.41 -0.42 1.98
C HIS A 673 4.88 -0.15 3.40
N PHE A 674 5.66 0.54 4.22
CA PHE A 674 5.26 1.05 5.54
C PHE A 674 5.03 2.57 5.53
N ILE A 675 4.76 3.15 4.36
CA ILE A 675 4.35 4.53 4.10
C ILE A 675 5.46 5.54 4.39
N LYS A 676 5.85 5.71 5.66
CA LYS A 676 6.84 6.71 6.12
C LYS A 676 8.19 6.10 6.52
N GLY A 677 8.41 4.80 6.35
CA GLY A 677 9.59 4.15 6.90
C GLY A 677 10.91 4.68 6.38
N SER A 678 11.09 4.73 5.05
CA SER A 678 12.30 5.27 4.42
C SER A 678 12.46 6.77 4.62
N GLU A 679 11.37 7.52 4.58
CA GLU A 679 11.34 8.97 4.85
C GLU A 679 11.82 9.29 6.28
N LEU A 680 11.30 8.57 7.28
CA LEU A 680 11.73 8.73 8.68
C LEU A 680 13.19 8.31 8.90
N ALA A 681 13.64 7.27 8.19
CA ALA A 681 15.06 6.91 8.20
C ALA A 681 15.91 8.03 7.63
N ASN A 682 15.55 8.60 6.49
CA ASN A 682 16.25 9.73 5.87
C ASN A 682 16.33 10.93 6.83
N THR A 683 15.20 11.29 7.46
CA THR A 683 15.17 12.37 8.46
C THR A 683 16.07 12.09 9.65
N ARG A 684 16.18 10.84 10.11
CA ARG A 684 17.12 10.48 11.20
C ARG A 684 18.57 10.54 10.74
N MET A 685 18.83 10.19 9.48
CA MET A 685 20.19 10.24 8.92
C MET A 685 20.73 11.65 8.79
N THR A 686 19.90 12.71 8.69
CA THR A 686 20.37 14.11 8.77
C THR A 686 21.06 14.42 10.10
N LYS A 687 20.83 13.62 11.15
CA LYS A 687 21.45 13.78 12.48
C LYS A 687 22.63 12.84 12.72
N ILE A 688 23.00 12.04 11.71
CA ILE A 688 24.09 11.05 11.88
C ILE A 688 25.44 11.74 12.07
N GLN A 689 25.61 12.95 11.51
CA GLN A 689 26.84 13.72 11.60
C GLN A 689 27.29 13.91 13.05
N GLU A 690 26.39 14.24 13.97
CA GLU A 690 26.73 14.36 15.39
C GLU A 690 27.32 13.09 16.00
N THR A 691 26.89 11.92 15.50
CA THR A 691 27.40 10.62 15.96
C THR A 691 28.77 10.35 15.36
N LEU A 692 28.96 10.66 14.09
CA LEU A 692 30.25 10.50 13.38
C LEU A 692 31.31 11.43 13.93
N ASP A 693 30.95 12.67 14.22
CA ASP A 693 31.87 13.65 14.84
C ASP A 693 32.37 13.17 16.23
N ARG A 694 31.49 12.53 17.03
CA ARG A 694 31.89 11.92 18.32
C ARG A 694 32.85 10.75 18.15
N LEU A 695 32.77 10.04 17.04
CA LEU A 695 33.63 8.93 16.69
C LEU A 695 34.89 9.39 15.90
N ALA A 696 34.98 10.66 15.57
CA ALA A 696 36.03 11.22 14.72
C ALA A 696 36.13 10.49 13.35
N LEU A 697 34.97 10.16 12.75
CA LEU A 697 34.88 9.47 11.49
C LEU A 697 34.22 10.34 10.40
N GLU A 698 34.56 10.06 9.16
CA GLU A 698 34.06 10.76 7.99
C GLU A 698 32.58 10.45 7.72
N SER A 699 31.82 11.48 7.33
CA SER A 699 30.39 11.34 7.02
C SER A 699 30.12 10.39 5.85
N ASP A 700 31.03 10.33 4.88
CA ASP A 700 30.94 9.49 3.70
C ASP A 700 30.98 7.97 3.99
N ARG A 701 31.32 7.58 5.22
CA ARG A 701 31.23 6.16 5.68
C ARG A 701 29.81 5.66 5.88
N VAL A 702 28.84 6.57 5.89
CA VAL A 702 27.43 6.20 6.01
C VAL A 702 26.63 6.79 4.86
N LYS A 703 26.00 5.92 4.06
CA LYS A 703 25.20 6.33 2.91
C LYS A 703 23.81 5.70 2.98
N MET A 704 22.82 6.42 2.49
CA MET A 704 21.45 5.89 2.29
C MET A 704 21.03 6.09 0.84
N GLU A 705 20.50 5.02 0.25
CA GLU A 705 19.90 5.02 -1.10
C GLU A 705 18.52 4.37 -1.11
N GLN A 706 17.74 4.75 -2.09
CA GLN A 706 16.39 4.23 -2.29
C GLN A 706 16.31 3.46 -3.61
N VAL A 707 15.80 2.26 -3.54
CA VAL A 707 15.63 1.37 -4.69
C VAL A 707 14.24 0.76 -4.70
N ALA A 708 13.72 0.50 -5.90
CA ALA A 708 12.60 -0.39 -6.12
C ALA A 708 13.14 -1.80 -6.48
N ILE A 709 12.31 -2.83 -6.36
CA ILE A 709 12.66 -4.19 -6.79
C ILE A 709 13.11 -4.23 -8.26
N THR A 710 12.57 -3.35 -9.10
CA THR A 710 12.90 -3.21 -10.53
C THR A 710 14.28 -2.63 -10.79
N ASP A 711 14.94 -2.06 -9.78
CA ASP A 711 16.27 -1.45 -9.89
C ASP A 711 17.40 -2.47 -9.66
N PHE A 712 17.10 -3.76 -9.68
CA PHE A 712 18.07 -4.82 -9.39
C PHE A 712 19.33 -4.75 -10.28
N ASN A 713 19.21 -4.26 -11.51
CA ASN A 713 20.31 -4.06 -12.43
C ASN A 713 21.26 -2.91 -12.04
N LEU A 714 20.82 -2.01 -11.17
CA LEU A 714 21.62 -0.90 -10.63
C LEU A 714 22.35 -1.28 -9.34
N ILE A 715 21.94 -2.36 -8.68
CA ILE A 715 22.49 -2.80 -7.40
C ILE A 715 24.02 -2.95 -7.42
N PRO A 716 24.63 -3.65 -8.42
CA PRO A 716 26.09 -3.77 -8.46
C PRO A 716 26.78 -2.41 -8.44
N LYS A 717 26.38 -1.53 -9.37
CA LYS A 717 26.98 -0.20 -9.44
C LYS A 717 26.83 0.60 -8.15
N ILE A 718 25.64 0.56 -7.51
CA ILE A 718 25.38 1.29 -6.27
C ILE A 718 26.30 0.80 -5.14
N LEU A 719 26.49 -0.51 -5.03
CA LEU A 719 27.34 -1.13 -3.99
C LEU A 719 28.83 -0.90 -4.28
N ASP A 720 29.25 -1.03 -5.53
CA ASP A 720 30.65 -0.85 -5.93
C ASP A 720 31.08 0.60 -5.82
N ASP A 721 30.28 1.57 -6.29
CA ASP A 721 30.52 2.99 -6.11
C ASP A 721 30.71 3.36 -4.61
N PHE A 722 29.92 2.75 -3.73
CA PHE A 722 30.07 2.96 -2.28
C PHE A 722 31.33 2.28 -1.73
N ALA A 723 31.63 1.06 -2.18
CA ALA A 723 32.83 0.35 -1.77
C ALA A 723 34.12 1.11 -2.17
N GLU A 724 34.19 1.62 -3.40
CA GLU A 724 35.26 2.46 -3.89
C GLU A 724 35.41 3.74 -3.08
N LYS A 725 34.29 4.40 -2.78
CA LYS A 725 34.28 5.61 -1.96
C LYS A 725 34.86 5.34 -0.56
N VAL A 726 34.39 4.30 0.12
CA VAL A 726 34.88 3.92 1.46
C VAL A 726 36.36 3.53 1.41
N ASN A 727 36.77 2.78 0.39
CA ASN A 727 38.16 2.40 0.20
C ASN A 727 39.07 3.64 0.03
N SER A 728 38.59 4.68 -0.66
CA SER A 728 39.32 5.94 -0.83
C SER A 728 39.52 6.75 0.46
N LEU A 729 38.68 6.52 1.49
CA LEU A 729 38.80 7.11 2.82
C LEU A 729 39.87 6.44 3.67
N GLY A 730 40.32 5.25 3.28
CA GLY A 730 41.19 4.40 4.05
C GLY A 730 40.46 3.58 5.14
N PRO A 731 41.17 2.68 5.83
CA PRO A 731 40.60 1.80 6.84
C PRO A 731 39.99 2.59 8.00
N ASN A 732 38.96 2.01 8.61
CA ASN A 732 38.36 2.55 9.82
C ASN A 732 39.40 2.54 10.97
N PRO A 733 39.66 3.66 11.65
CA PRO A 733 40.63 3.73 12.74
C PRO A 733 40.37 2.79 13.91
N TYR A 734 39.17 2.22 14.00
CA TYR A 734 38.82 1.25 15.06
C TYR A 734 39.07 -0.21 14.67
N LYS A 735 39.65 -0.49 13.50
CA LYS A 735 40.09 -1.85 13.15
C LYS A 735 41.21 -2.30 14.11
N GLY A 736 41.14 -3.56 14.54
CA GLY A 736 42.14 -4.14 15.43
C GLY A 736 41.97 -3.83 16.92
N PHE A 737 40.88 -3.15 17.33
CA PHE A 737 40.58 -2.85 18.73
C PHE A 737 39.44 -3.69 19.31
#